data_5e3fdd4726de6dabc17b07949262e3c7
#
_entry.id   5e3fdd4726de6dabc17b07949262e3c7
#
_cell.length_a   1.000
_cell.length_b   1.000
_cell.length_c   1.000
_cell.angle_alpha   90.00
_cell.angle_beta   90.00
_cell.angle_gamma   90.00
#
_symmetry.space_group_name_H-M   'P 1'
#
loop_
_entity.id
_entity.type
_entity.pdbx_description
1 polymer ?
#
loop_
_entity_poly.entity_id
_entity_poly.type
_entity_poly.pdbx_seq_one_letter_code
_entity_poly.pdbx_strand_id
1 'polypeptide(L)'
;MEQHHFDIVNHATPRLESMDKALGRGKYTDDLELPNMAYAALVRCPYSHAKVLSIDVSEAEKVPGYLGCALPEEAPQAYFNCSGNPPSPLLMADEKVLTTEPLTIGDRVAVVAAETEEAARAAAEAVKVEYENLAPILDVKAALADNAPAMQPHLSDTNVVQRREVSQGDIAVGEEKSDIILEDHFVTPPMQHTMIELTCCICDFSDGEHMTIYSCSQTVFQERRILAELFGLKEVDVHIIKPLVGAGFGARQQLHAQHAAALISRKIKRPVKLLYSREEDFYSVVRHASDVDLRIGADKNGKLQLFDTTFRLNAGPYTTHTPTVVAAAARKLQYNVPNYSFIGLSVFTNHVTGGAFRGYGNTQLTFGREILMDRLAQKLDMDPVEFRLMNHVQVGECFPCASIPVSSNGIEDCTRRCQQIQKEIDEKEPLIDDENIRQAWGISFSCHGSGPSSKEGLSGAVVMLNADASVHLLVGSADIGQGSETMESQIAAECLGIPLSSVQITAADTSLTPYNTGTFGSSQTFICGNAVKLACDDLKKKMVEQLKVIYDGCTVKEKNHRYYISGGEELELSFEDAARKILFDPKGSVPIGAGTYKALACPNPFSVCFVKAEYHKKLNAIRLLDVIQVVDVGTPINRLTVAGQLEGGIAQGVGYALYERMEINPRSRRTLSTDFLHYRIPQMGDMPRTYVDMVNSHDPYGPHGAKSVGELATVPVAPAIVNAVRRASGIEINSLPLCDKFAILPTERGNVK
;
A
#
# COMPACT_ATOMS: atom_id res chain seq x y z
N MET A 1 9.42 -2.72 31.74
CA MET A 1 8.91 -3.59 30.67
C MET A 1 9.66 -4.90 30.72
N GLU A 2 8.98 -6.04 30.88
CA GLU A 2 9.64 -7.34 30.75
C GLU A 2 10.22 -7.45 29.36
N GLN A 3 11.52 -7.69 29.25
CA GLN A 3 12.15 -7.99 27.97
C GLN A 3 11.70 -9.39 27.55
N HIS A 4 10.71 -9.47 26.65
CA HIS A 4 10.39 -10.73 26.01
C HIS A 4 11.61 -11.18 25.19
N HIS A 5 12.20 -12.31 25.54
CA HIS A 5 13.26 -12.91 24.76
C HIS A 5 12.63 -13.75 23.65
N PHE A 6 13.03 -13.50 22.40
CA PHE A 6 12.64 -14.27 21.23
C PHE A 6 13.88 -14.91 20.59
N ASP A 7 13.74 -16.10 20.06
CA ASP A 7 14.84 -16.82 19.40
C ASP A 7 14.94 -16.49 17.90
N ILE A 8 13.81 -16.15 17.26
CA ILE A 8 13.70 -15.92 15.80
C ILE A 8 13.07 -14.57 15.50
N VAL A 9 11.99 -14.21 16.20
CA VAL A 9 11.32 -12.90 16.11
C VAL A 9 12.24 -11.81 16.68
N ASN A 10 12.13 -10.58 16.15
CA ASN A 10 12.96 -9.43 16.53
C ASN A 10 14.43 -9.52 16.10
N HIS A 11 14.75 -10.42 15.18
CA HIS A 11 16.09 -10.56 14.60
C HIS A 11 16.12 -10.09 13.15
N ALA A 12 17.31 -9.72 12.65
CA ALA A 12 17.56 -9.40 11.26
C ALA A 12 17.74 -10.70 10.47
N THR A 13 16.72 -11.10 9.73
CA THR A 13 16.72 -12.34 8.96
C THR A 13 16.63 -12.04 7.48
N PRO A 14 17.54 -12.57 6.63
CA PRO A 14 17.40 -12.46 5.18
C PRO A 14 16.07 -13.05 4.69
N ARG A 15 15.51 -12.45 3.64
CA ARG A 15 14.26 -12.94 3.04
C ARG A 15 14.47 -14.31 2.43
N LEU A 16 13.48 -15.21 2.56
CA LEU A 16 13.55 -16.61 2.07
C LEU A 16 13.89 -16.68 0.57
N GLU A 17 13.27 -15.79 -0.23
CA GLU A 17 13.45 -15.75 -1.68
C GLU A 17 14.67 -14.93 -2.14
N SER A 18 15.44 -14.35 -1.23
CA SER A 18 16.55 -13.43 -1.59
C SER A 18 17.63 -14.11 -2.42
N MET A 19 17.96 -15.37 -2.11
CA MET A 19 18.98 -16.14 -2.85
C MET A 19 18.51 -16.46 -4.27
N ASP A 20 17.24 -16.83 -4.45
CA ASP A 20 16.70 -17.13 -5.79
C ASP A 20 16.62 -15.88 -6.66
N LYS A 21 16.29 -14.73 -6.07
CA LYS A 21 16.35 -13.44 -6.77
C LYS A 21 17.79 -13.08 -7.17
N ALA A 22 18.73 -13.18 -6.24
CA ALA A 22 20.15 -12.87 -6.50
C ALA A 22 20.78 -13.75 -7.58
N LEU A 23 20.34 -14.99 -7.68
CA LEU A 23 20.83 -15.96 -8.66
C LEU A 23 20.01 -16.01 -9.96
N GLY A 24 18.99 -15.16 -10.10
CA GLY A 24 18.12 -15.13 -11.30
C GLY A 24 17.21 -16.38 -11.44
N ARG A 25 16.96 -17.12 -10.36
CA ARG A 25 16.07 -18.28 -10.35
C ARG A 25 14.63 -17.92 -10.00
N GLY A 26 14.43 -16.79 -9.33
CA GLY A 26 13.09 -16.30 -8.99
C GLY A 26 12.27 -15.98 -10.23
N LYS A 27 11.01 -16.42 -10.26
CA LYS A 27 10.11 -16.24 -11.41
C LYS A 27 9.04 -15.19 -11.10
N TYR A 28 9.02 -14.14 -11.91
CA TYR A 28 7.96 -13.16 -11.98
C TYR A 28 6.92 -13.59 -13.03
N THR A 29 5.79 -12.90 -13.11
CA THR A 29 4.71 -13.28 -14.04
C THR A 29 5.20 -13.31 -15.48
N ASP A 30 6.03 -12.36 -15.89
CA ASP A 30 6.55 -12.27 -17.26
C ASP A 30 7.56 -13.39 -17.61
N ASP A 31 8.24 -13.97 -16.61
CA ASP A 31 9.18 -15.09 -16.80
C ASP A 31 8.49 -16.45 -17.02
N LEU A 32 7.16 -16.50 -16.90
CA LEU A 32 6.40 -17.73 -17.06
C LEU A 32 5.98 -17.96 -18.50
N GLU A 33 5.99 -19.22 -18.92
CA GLU A 33 5.52 -19.66 -20.23
C GLU A 33 4.61 -20.88 -20.08
N LEU A 34 3.48 -20.88 -20.77
CA LEU A 34 2.57 -22.01 -20.86
C LEU A 34 2.63 -22.65 -22.24
N PRO A 35 2.37 -23.96 -22.35
CA PRO A 35 2.28 -24.62 -23.65
C PRO A 35 1.25 -23.94 -24.55
N ASN A 36 1.57 -23.73 -25.82
CA ASN A 36 0.68 -23.12 -26.81
C ASN A 36 0.19 -21.69 -26.44
N MET A 37 0.96 -20.96 -25.64
CA MET A 37 0.61 -19.61 -25.21
C MET A 37 0.68 -18.63 -26.37
N ALA A 38 -0.30 -17.74 -26.44
CA ALA A 38 -0.33 -16.57 -27.32
C ALA A 38 -0.02 -15.31 -26.51
N TYR A 39 0.16 -14.19 -27.22
CA TYR A 39 0.41 -12.88 -26.62
C TYR A 39 -0.69 -11.91 -26.99
N ALA A 40 -1.02 -10.99 -26.10
CA ALA A 40 -2.04 -9.99 -26.35
C ALA A 40 -1.51 -8.57 -26.12
N ALA A 41 -2.09 -7.63 -26.86
CA ALA A 41 -1.89 -6.20 -26.72
C ALA A 41 -3.22 -5.46 -26.74
N LEU A 42 -3.29 -4.33 -26.03
CA LEU A 42 -4.49 -3.49 -25.95
C LEU A 42 -4.46 -2.39 -27.02
N VAL A 43 -5.63 -2.13 -27.59
CA VAL A 43 -5.89 -0.92 -28.37
C VAL A 43 -6.44 0.12 -27.40
N ARG A 44 -5.70 1.20 -27.17
CA ARG A 44 -6.03 2.21 -26.16
C ARG A 44 -6.41 3.53 -26.79
N CYS A 45 -7.35 4.24 -26.12
CA CYS A 45 -7.73 5.59 -26.52
C CYS A 45 -6.58 6.57 -26.29
N PRO A 46 -6.17 7.38 -27.30
CA PRO A 46 -5.11 8.37 -27.16
C PRO A 46 -5.60 9.73 -26.62
N TYR A 47 -6.89 9.85 -26.28
CA TYR A 47 -7.54 11.09 -25.84
C TYR A 47 -8.01 10.97 -24.38
N SER A 48 -8.00 12.08 -23.69
CA SER A 48 -8.49 12.13 -22.31
C SER A 48 -10.04 12.08 -22.20
N HIS A 49 -10.77 12.30 -23.30
CA HIS A 49 -12.22 12.13 -23.38
C HIS A 49 -12.61 11.97 -24.87
N ALA A 50 -13.26 10.89 -25.20
CA ALA A 50 -13.65 10.62 -26.60
C ALA A 50 -14.86 9.70 -26.69
N LYS A 51 -15.40 9.60 -27.92
CA LYS A 51 -16.36 8.59 -28.31
C LYS A 51 -15.81 7.85 -29.51
N VAL A 52 -15.86 6.52 -29.49
CA VAL A 52 -15.49 5.67 -30.62
C VAL A 52 -16.61 5.70 -31.64
N LEU A 53 -16.29 6.05 -32.88
CA LEU A 53 -17.21 6.09 -34.02
C LEU A 53 -17.18 4.79 -34.81
N SER A 54 -15.95 4.26 -35.06
CA SER A 54 -15.77 2.98 -35.74
C SER A 54 -14.45 2.32 -35.32
N ILE A 55 -14.37 0.99 -35.44
CA ILE A 55 -13.17 0.18 -35.24
C ILE A 55 -13.00 -0.71 -36.47
N ASP A 56 -11.88 -0.56 -37.20
CA ASP A 56 -11.52 -1.36 -38.37
C ASP A 56 -10.26 -2.20 -38.06
N VAL A 57 -10.44 -3.52 -38.02
CA VAL A 57 -9.39 -4.51 -37.74
C VAL A 57 -8.71 -5.08 -39.00
N SER A 58 -9.14 -4.66 -40.18
CA SER A 58 -8.73 -5.27 -41.46
C SER A 58 -7.23 -5.24 -41.76
N GLU A 59 -6.51 -4.22 -41.23
CA GLU A 59 -5.03 -4.15 -41.36
C GLU A 59 -4.35 -4.99 -40.29
N ALA A 60 -4.96 -5.12 -39.08
CA ALA A 60 -4.44 -5.99 -38.03
C ALA A 60 -4.45 -7.47 -38.46
N GLU A 61 -5.49 -7.91 -39.16
CA GLU A 61 -5.63 -9.27 -39.67
C GLU A 61 -4.52 -9.68 -40.66
N LYS A 62 -3.83 -8.69 -41.27
CA LYS A 62 -2.73 -8.94 -42.21
C LYS A 62 -1.36 -9.10 -41.52
N VAL A 63 -1.29 -8.80 -40.23
CA VAL A 63 -0.04 -8.93 -39.46
C VAL A 63 0.30 -10.41 -39.30
N PRO A 64 1.53 -10.83 -39.69
CA PRO A 64 1.95 -12.22 -39.56
C PRO A 64 1.83 -12.70 -38.08
N GLY A 65 1.16 -13.83 -37.89
CA GLY A 65 0.93 -14.37 -36.58
C GLY A 65 -0.32 -13.83 -35.83
N TYR A 66 -1.13 -12.99 -36.49
CA TYR A 66 -2.42 -12.56 -35.92
C TYR A 66 -3.34 -13.76 -35.64
N LEU A 67 -3.99 -13.74 -34.43
CA LEU A 67 -4.89 -14.82 -34.00
C LEU A 67 -6.33 -14.36 -33.79
N GLY A 68 -6.54 -13.09 -33.51
CA GLY A 68 -7.88 -12.54 -33.28
C GLY A 68 -7.86 -11.20 -32.55
N CYS A 69 -9.01 -10.53 -32.61
CA CYS A 69 -9.27 -9.28 -31.89
C CYS A 69 -10.63 -9.39 -31.19
N ALA A 70 -10.74 -8.95 -29.94
CA ALA A 70 -12.02 -8.82 -29.25
C ALA A 70 -12.43 -7.34 -29.17
N LEU A 71 -13.67 -7.06 -29.51
CA LEU A 71 -14.28 -5.73 -29.59
C LEU A 71 -15.24 -5.49 -28.43
N PRO A 72 -15.67 -4.24 -28.18
CA PRO A 72 -16.54 -3.89 -27.03
C PRO A 72 -17.86 -4.68 -26.96
N GLU A 73 -18.48 -4.99 -28.10
CA GLU A 73 -19.72 -5.78 -28.17
C GLU A 73 -19.54 -7.26 -27.79
N GLU A 74 -18.33 -7.78 -27.81
CA GLU A 74 -17.99 -9.16 -27.45
C GLU A 74 -17.61 -9.27 -25.97
N ALA A 75 -17.32 -8.15 -25.31
CA ALA A 75 -16.99 -8.08 -23.90
C ALA A 75 -18.23 -8.20 -23.00
N PRO A 76 -18.08 -8.64 -21.74
CA PRO A 76 -19.14 -8.51 -20.75
C PRO A 76 -19.64 -7.07 -20.67
N GLN A 77 -20.97 -6.87 -20.80
CA GLN A 77 -21.57 -5.53 -20.85
C GLN A 77 -21.84 -4.92 -19.47
N ALA A 78 -21.75 -5.73 -18.42
CA ALA A 78 -21.94 -5.28 -17.05
C ALA A 78 -20.83 -4.27 -16.65
N TYR A 79 -21.23 -3.23 -15.95
CA TYR A 79 -20.28 -2.40 -15.21
C TYR A 79 -19.73 -3.17 -14.02
N PHE A 80 -18.47 -2.95 -13.68
CA PHE A 80 -17.81 -3.53 -12.51
C PHE A 80 -16.93 -2.50 -11.82
N ASN A 81 -16.46 -2.79 -10.60
CA ASN A 81 -15.42 -2.03 -9.94
C ASN A 81 -14.14 -2.87 -9.89
N CYS A 82 -13.05 -2.34 -10.43
CA CYS A 82 -11.78 -3.06 -10.56
C CYS A 82 -10.92 -3.06 -9.29
N SER A 83 -11.37 -2.44 -8.20
CA SER A 83 -10.52 -2.12 -7.05
C SER A 83 -10.06 -3.31 -6.21
N GLY A 84 -10.61 -4.51 -6.42
CA GLY A 84 -10.24 -5.69 -5.64
C GLY A 84 -10.59 -5.64 -4.15
N ASN A 85 -11.21 -4.59 -3.64
CA ASN A 85 -11.67 -4.50 -2.26
C ASN A 85 -12.90 -5.39 -2.01
N PRO A 86 -13.15 -5.80 -0.75
CA PRO A 86 -14.42 -6.44 -0.39
C PRO A 86 -15.62 -5.62 -0.86
N PRO A 87 -16.77 -6.23 -1.11
CA PRO A 87 -17.96 -5.48 -1.49
C PRO A 87 -18.25 -4.37 -0.49
N SER A 88 -18.25 -3.15 -0.97
CA SER A 88 -18.50 -1.96 -0.16
C SER A 88 -19.54 -1.09 -0.85
N PRO A 89 -20.56 -0.58 -0.13
CA PRO A 89 -21.52 0.35 -0.71
C PRO A 89 -20.88 1.69 -1.14
N LEU A 90 -19.61 1.91 -0.79
CA LEU A 90 -18.84 3.07 -1.20
C LEU A 90 -18.23 2.93 -2.60
N LEU A 91 -18.14 1.69 -3.12
CA LEU A 91 -17.53 1.40 -4.42
C LEU A 91 -18.64 1.18 -5.44
N MET A 92 -18.59 1.95 -6.52
CA MET A 92 -19.57 1.88 -7.60
C MET A 92 -19.05 1.02 -8.75
N ALA A 93 -19.93 0.30 -9.40
CA ALA A 93 -19.63 -0.39 -10.65
C ALA A 93 -19.72 0.64 -11.78
N ASP A 94 -18.59 1.13 -12.25
CA ASP A 94 -18.47 2.29 -13.15
C ASP A 94 -17.52 2.08 -14.33
N GLU A 95 -16.88 0.92 -14.42
CA GLU A 95 -15.90 0.59 -15.46
C GLU A 95 -16.40 -0.58 -16.34
N LYS A 96 -16.01 -0.59 -17.60
CA LYS A 96 -16.25 -1.70 -18.55
C LYS A 96 -14.95 -2.39 -18.93
N VAL A 97 -15.00 -3.65 -19.33
CA VAL A 97 -13.84 -4.42 -19.83
C VAL A 97 -13.23 -3.73 -21.05
N LEU A 98 -14.06 -3.42 -22.04
CA LEU A 98 -13.74 -2.60 -23.22
C LEU A 98 -14.85 -1.55 -23.37
N THR A 99 -14.52 -0.35 -23.85
CA THR A 99 -15.46 0.77 -23.92
C THR A 99 -15.47 1.45 -25.29
N THR A 100 -16.65 1.90 -25.72
CA THR A 100 -16.84 2.82 -26.85
C THR A 100 -16.92 4.28 -26.43
N GLU A 101 -16.90 4.56 -25.12
CA GLU A 101 -16.97 5.89 -24.55
C GLU A 101 -15.78 6.11 -23.58
N PRO A 102 -14.54 6.24 -24.12
CA PRO A 102 -13.37 6.48 -23.29
C PRO A 102 -13.46 7.79 -22.49
N LEU A 103 -13.25 7.70 -21.20
CA LEU A 103 -13.30 8.81 -20.25
C LEU A 103 -11.92 9.32 -19.83
N THR A 104 -10.86 8.57 -20.15
CA THR A 104 -9.47 8.97 -19.89
C THR A 104 -8.52 8.42 -20.96
N ILE A 105 -7.35 9.04 -21.05
CA ILE A 105 -6.27 8.50 -21.88
C ILE A 105 -5.90 7.10 -21.40
N GLY A 106 -5.71 6.16 -22.36
CA GLY A 106 -5.36 4.79 -22.05
C GLY A 106 -6.55 3.86 -21.79
N ASP A 107 -7.80 4.34 -21.85
CA ASP A 107 -8.99 3.47 -21.80
C ASP A 107 -8.95 2.41 -22.90
N ARG A 108 -9.42 1.21 -22.57
CA ARG A 108 -9.33 0.01 -23.41
C ARG A 108 -10.46 -0.03 -24.43
N VAL A 109 -10.12 0.00 -25.70
CA VAL A 109 -11.08 -0.01 -26.82
C VAL A 109 -11.19 -1.39 -27.47
N ALA A 110 -10.06 -2.10 -27.61
CA ALA A 110 -10.04 -3.48 -28.10
C ALA A 110 -8.85 -4.23 -27.51
N VAL A 111 -8.82 -5.55 -27.65
CA VAL A 111 -7.69 -6.41 -27.32
C VAL A 111 -7.38 -7.34 -28.49
N VAL A 112 -6.11 -7.38 -28.89
CA VAL A 112 -5.61 -8.18 -30.02
C VAL A 112 -4.72 -9.30 -29.51
N ALA A 113 -4.76 -10.48 -30.13
CA ALA A 113 -3.86 -11.59 -29.83
C ALA A 113 -3.08 -12.01 -31.09
N ALA A 114 -1.83 -12.44 -30.86
CA ALA A 114 -0.93 -12.96 -31.90
C ALA A 114 0.02 -14.04 -31.34
N GLU A 115 0.79 -14.66 -32.22
CA GLU A 115 1.75 -15.74 -31.88
C GLU A 115 2.96 -15.24 -31.08
N THR A 116 3.33 -13.96 -31.21
CA THR A 116 4.44 -13.33 -30.47
C THR A 116 4.01 -11.99 -29.92
N GLU A 117 4.74 -11.48 -28.93
CA GLU A 117 4.48 -10.16 -28.33
C GLU A 117 4.62 -9.05 -29.36
N GLU A 118 5.66 -9.09 -30.19
CA GLU A 118 5.89 -8.10 -31.24
C GLU A 118 4.75 -8.10 -32.26
N ALA A 119 4.27 -9.28 -32.66
CA ALA A 119 3.14 -9.40 -33.58
C ALA A 119 1.84 -8.88 -32.96
N ALA A 120 1.59 -9.12 -31.65
CA ALA A 120 0.43 -8.61 -30.95
C ALA A 120 0.44 -7.07 -30.85
N ARG A 121 1.59 -6.47 -30.53
CA ARG A 121 1.78 -5.01 -30.51
C ARG A 121 1.60 -4.40 -31.90
N ALA A 122 2.24 -4.98 -32.94
CA ALA A 122 2.08 -4.51 -34.31
C ALA A 122 0.63 -4.62 -34.80
N ALA A 123 -0.07 -5.69 -34.43
CA ALA A 123 -1.48 -5.85 -34.78
C ALA A 123 -2.37 -4.84 -34.03
N ALA A 124 -2.10 -4.56 -32.77
CA ALA A 124 -2.84 -3.54 -32.00
C ALA A 124 -2.64 -2.13 -32.59
N GLU A 125 -1.43 -1.79 -33.02
CA GLU A 125 -1.12 -0.53 -33.72
C GLU A 125 -1.77 -0.43 -35.09
N ALA A 126 -2.00 -1.55 -35.78
CA ALA A 126 -2.65 -1.61 -37.08
C ALA A 126 -4.18 -1.49 -37.02
N VAL A 127 -4.80 -1.67 -35.87
CA VAL A 127 -6.24 -1.41 -35.67
C VAL A 127 -6.52 0.08 -35.83
N LYS A 128 -7.42 0.42 -36.76
CA LYS A 128 -7.82 1.80 -37.02
C LYS A 128 -9.08 2.11 -36.22
N VAL A 129 -8.99 3.10 -35.36
CA VAL A 129 -10.14 3.57 -34.58
C VAL A 129 -10.42 5.03 -34.93
N GLU A 130 -11.65 5.31 -35.31
CA GLU A 130 -12.14 6.68 -35.50
C GLU A 130 -12.76 7.19 -34.21
N TYR A 131 -12.33 8.38 -33.78
CA TYR A 131 -12.80 9.00 -32.56
C TYR A 131 -13.44 10.36 -32.79
N GLU A 132 -14.51 10.64 -32.07
CA GLU A 132 -14.93 12.00 -31.78
C GLU A 132 -14.23 12.47 -30.50
N ASN A 133 -13.30 13.43 -30.63
CA ASN A 133 -12.55 13.95 -29.49
C ASN A 133 -13.40 14.99 -28.74
N LEU A 134 -13.69 14.73 -27.47
CA LEU A 134 -14.51 15.56 -26.62
C LEU A 134 -13.65 16.43 -25.67
N ALA A 135 -14.23 17.54 -25.18
CA ALA A 135 -13.53 18.42 -24.25
C ALA A 135 -13.37 17.75 -22.86
N PRO A 136 -12.14 17.51 -22.35
CA PRO A 136 -11.95 16.87 -21.06
C PRO A 136 -12.02 17.89 -19.91
N ILE A 137 -12.50 17.44 -18.75
CA ILE A 137 -12.39 18.11 -17.46
C ILE A 137 -11.24 17.46 -16.68
N LEU A 138 -10.13 18.17 -16.45
CA LEU A 138 -8.90 17.59 -15.91
C LEU A 138 -8.61 17.99 -14.45
N ASP A 139 -9.28 18.98 -13.91
CA ASP A 139 -9.08 19.44 -12.55
C ASP A 139 -10.37 19.46 -11.72
N VAL A 140 -10.20 19.31 -10.40
CA VAL A 140 -11.31 19.23 -9.45
C VAL A 140 -12.15 20.50 -9.42
N LYS A 141 -11.54 21.68 -9.56
CA LYS A 141 -12.26 22.97 -9.52
C LYS A 141 -13.19 23.11 -10.72
N ALA A 142 -12.72 22.75 -11.91
CA ALA A 142 -13.56 22.75 -13.11
C ALA A 142 -14.69 21.71 -13.01
N ALA A 143 -14.41 20.52 -12.43
CA ALA A 143 -15.40 19.47 -12.23
C ALA A 143 -16.51 19.85 -11.23
N LEU A 144 -16.21 20.72 -10.27
CA LEU A 144 -17.14 21.20 -9.24
C LEU A 144 -17.91 22.47 -9.65
N ALA A 145 -17.68 23.02 -10.83
CA ALA A 145 -18.42 24.19 -11.32
C ALA A 145 -19.90 23.84 -11.56
N ASP A 146 -20.81 24.76 -11.25
CA ASP A 146 -22.28 24.55 -11.33
C ASP A 146 -22.76 24.08 -12.71
N ASN A 147 -22.04 24.43 -13.78
CA ASN A 147 -22.36 24.10 -15.16
C ASN A 147 -21.48 22.96 -15.73
N ALA A 148 -20.71 22.29 -14.90
CA ALA A 148 -19.88 21.18 -15.36
C ALA A 148 -20.77 20.00 -15.80
N PRO A 149 -20.56 19.42 -16.99
CA PRO A 149 -21.32 18.25 -17.40
C PRO A 149 -20.98 17.07 -16.49
N ALA A 150 -21.99 16.27 -16.14
CA ALA A 150 -21.81 15.03 -15.40
C ALA A 150 -21.02 14.04 -16.25
N MET A 151 -19.94 13.52 -15.70
CA MET A 151 -19.02 12.63 -16.41
C MET A 151 -19.57 11.23 -16.57
N GLN A 152 -20.27 10.74 -15.55
CA GLN A 152 -20.95 9.45 -15.54
C GLN A 152 -22.44 9.62 -15.15
N PRO A 153 -23.27 10.10 -16.08
CA PRO A 153 -24.66 10.50 -15.78
C PRO A 153 -25.56 9.32 -15.37
N HIS A 154 -25.13 8.08 -15.62
CA HIS A 154 -25.84 6.89 -15.15
C HIS A 154 -25.64 6.62 -13.64
N LEU A 155 -24.65 7.25 -13.01
CA LEU A 155 -24.33 7.13 -11.58
C LEU A 155 -24.70 8.36 -10.76
N SER A 156 -24.50 9.56 -11.33
CA SER A 156 -24.68 10.82 -10.60
C SER A 156 -24.95 11.97 -11.59
N ASP A 157 -25.82 12.89 -11.19
CA ASP A 157 -26.07 14.15 -11.93
C ASP A 157 -24.94 15.19 -11.75
N THR A 158 -23.98 14.91 -10.87
CA THR A 158 -22.83 15.77 -10.59
C THR A 158 -21.54 14.97 -10.65
N ASN A 159 -20.40 15.67 -10.69
CA ASN A 159 -19.09 15.04 -10.62
C ASN A 159 -18.64 14.71 -9.17
N VAL A 160 -19.45 14.98 -8.15
CA VAL A 160 -19.21 14.53 -6.77
C VAL A 160 -19.78 13.13 -6.60
N VAL A 161 -18.95 12.12 -6.69
CA VAL A 161 -19.35 10.72 -6.58
C VAL A 161 -19.75 10.38 -5.15
N GLN A 162 -18.98 10.89 -4.19
CA GLN A 162 -19.23 10.69 -2.77
C GLN A 162 -18.82 11.91 -1.97
N ARG A 163 -19.66 12.24 -1.00
CA ARG A 163 -19.40 13.18 0.07
C ARG A 163 -19.37 12.43 1.41
N ARG A 164 -18.26 12.55 2.12
CA ARG A 164 -18.08 11.98 3.47
C ARG A 164 -17.97 13.10 4.48
N GLU A 165 -18.85 13.10 5.46
CA GLU A 165 -18.81 14.04 6.58
C GLU A 165 -18.61 13.30 7.89
N VAL A 166 -17.70 13.78 8.70
CA VAL A 166 -17.42 13.27 10.05
C VAL A 166 -17.16 14.46 10.96
N SER A 167 -17.78 14.51 12.12
CA SER A 167 -17.59 15.60 13.06
C SER A 167 -17.64 15.13 14.52
N GLN A 168 -16.96 15.88 15.39
CA GLN A 168 -16.93 15.73 16.82
C GLN A 168 -16.89 17.11 17.46
N GLY A 169 -17.65 17.35 18.53
CA GLY A 169 -17.74 18.68 19.15
C GLY A 169 -18.47 19.70 18.28
N ASP A 170 -18.09 20.97 18.39
CA ASP A 170 -18.66 22.10 17.67
C ASP A 170 -17.55 23.04 17.20
N ILE A 171 -17.48 23.30 15.89
CA ILE A 171 -16.44 24.13 15.27
C ILE A 171 -16.51 25.57 15.81
N ALA A 172 -17.70 26.14 16.01
CA ALA A 172 -17.86 27.49 16.55
C ALA A 172 -17.31 27.62 17.97
N VAL A 173 -17.52 26.58 18.80
CA VAL A 173 -16.92 26.49 20.15
C VAL A 173 -15.40 26.37 20.07
N GLY A 174 -14.89 25.61 19.09
CA GLY A 174 -13.46 25.49 18.82
C GLY A 174 -12.83 26.82 18.42
N GLU A 175 -13.51 27.60 17.58
CA GLU A 175 -13.08 28.96 17.19
C GLU A 175 -13.03 29.89 18.39
N GLU A 176 -14.09 29.93 19.22
CA GLU A 176 -14.17 30.78 20.42
C GLU A 176 -13.06 30.46 21.44
N LYS A 177 -12.68 29.19 21.57
CA LYS A 177 -11.64 28.72 22.52
C LYS A 177 -10.22 28.83 22.01
N SER A 178 -10.03 29.12 20.73
CA SER A 178 -8.72 29.26 20.11
C SER A 178 -8.20 30.69 20.22
N ASP A 179 -7.04 30.89 20.82
CA ASP A 179 -6.36 32.18 20.80
C ASP A 179 -5.65 32.45 19.44
N ILE A 180 -5.24 31.38 18.77
CA ILE A 180 -4.64 31.44 17.43
C ILE A 180 -5.31 30.40 16.54
N ILE A 181 -5.78 30.84 15.36
CA ILE A 181 -6.28 29.98 14.28
C ILE A 181 -5.42 30.22 13.06
N LEU A 182 -4.92 29.17 12.45
CA LEU A 182 -4.26 29.20 11.15
C LEU A 182 -5.13 28.48 10.12
N GLU A 183 -5.19 29.08 8.94
CA GLU A 183 -5.90 28.57 7.78
C GLU A 183 -4.98 28.60 6.56
N ASP A 184 -5.00 27.55 5.74
CA ASP A 184 -4.30 27.53 4.46
C ASP A 184 -4.93 26.50 3.51
N HIS A 185 -4.59 26.64 2.23
CA HIS A 185 -5.00 25.78 1.14
C HIS A 185 -3.79 24.98 0.62
N PHE A 186 -3.87 23.64 0.66
CA PHE A 186 -2.77 22.75 0.29
C PHE A 186 -3.11 21.94 -0.97
N VAL A 187 -2.15 21.88 -1.90
CA VAL A 187 -2.30 21.15 -3.16
C VAL A 187 -1.17 20.15 -3.31
N THR A 188 -1.52 18.92 -3.67
CA THR A 188 -0.54 17.90 -4.00
C THR A 188 -0.82 17.27 -5.37
N PRO A 189 0.21 16.99 -6.18
CA PRO A 189 0.05 16.46 -7.52
C PRO A 189 -0.35 14.98 -7.53
N PRO A 190 -0.90 14.49 -8.65
CA PRO A 190 -0.99 13.06 -8.89
C PRO A 190 0.41 12.47 -9.13
N MET A 191 0.63 11.24 -8.64
CA MET A 191 1.94 10.61 -8.61
C MET A 191 1.84 9.16 -9.06
N GLN A 192 2.80 8.70 -9.88
CA GLN A 192 2.85 7.32 -10.33
C GLN A 192 3.52 6.41 -9.29
N HIS A 193 3.10 5.14 -9.23
CA HIS A 193 3.65 4.14 -8.33
C HIS A 193 5.09 3.76 -8.65
N THR A 194 5.50 3.89 -9.91
CA THR A 194 6.86 3.63 -10.42
C THR A 194 7.39 2.23 -10.09
N MET A 195 6.52 1.23 -10.17
CA MET A 195 6.91 -0.17 -10.01
C MET A 195 7.91 -0.57 -11.09
N ILE A 196 8.94 -1.32 -10.72
CA ILE A 196 9.94 -1.81 -11.70
C ILE A 196 9.32 -2.90 -12.58
N GLU A 197 8.62 -3.89 -11.96
CA GLU A 197 7.84 -4.87 -12.71
C GLU A 197 6.67 -4.20 -13.42
N LEU A 198 6.53 -4.46 -14.71
CA LEU A 198 5.38 -4.04 -15.52
C LEU A 198 4.12 -4.84 -15.15
N THR A 199 2.96 -4.28 -15.41
CA THR A 199 1.70 -5.00 -15.29
C THR A 199 1.69 -6.18 -16.26
N CYS A 200 1.60 -7.39 -15.72
CA CYS A 200 1.57 -8.63 -16.49
C CYS A 200 0.55 -9.61 -15.89
N CYS A 201 -0.14 -10.33 -16.76
CA CYS A 201 -0.86 -11.54 -16.39
C CYS A 201 -0.78 -12.59 -17.50
N ILE A 202 -0.89 -13.84 -17.11
CA ILE A 202 -1.09 -14.96 -18.04
C ILE A 202 -2.43 -15.57 -17.68
N CYS A 203 -3.36 -15.62 -18.63
CA CYS A 203 -4.69 -16.19 -18.43
C CYS A 203 -4.91 -17.38 -19.36
N ASP A 204 -5.28 -18.52 -18.80
CA ASP A 204 -5.84 -19.65 -19.52
C ASP A 204 -7.34 -19.74 -19.22
N PHE A 205 -8.15 -19.38 -20.18
CA PHE A 205 -9.59 -19.50 -20.20
C PHE A 205 -10.05 -20.13 -21.53
N SER A 206 -9.24 -21.05 -22.03
CA SER A 206 -9.37 -21.62 -23.38
C SER A 206 -10.59 -22.53 -23.56
N ASP A 207 -11.06 -23.18 -22.49
CA ASP A 207 -12.28 -24.00 -22.51
C ASP A 207 -13.58 -23.19 -22.31
N GLY A 208 -13.48 -21.95 -21.79
CA GLY A 208 -14.59 -21.08 -21.48
C GLY A 208 -15.37 -21.43 -20.19
N GLU A 209 -14.91 -22.44 -19.44
CA GLU A 209 -15.53 -22.93 -18.22
C GLU A 209 -14.62 -22.77 -16.99
N HIS A 210 -13.31 -23.00 -17.14
CA HIS A 210 -12.32 -22.90 -16.08
C HIS A 210 -11.28 -21.84 -16.41
N MET A 211 -11.04 -20.94 -15.47
CA MET A 211 -10.11 -19.83 -15.65
C MET A 211 -8.92 -19.97 -14.69
N THR A 212 -7.70 -20.08 -15.22
CA THR A 212 -6.46 -20.03 -14.44
C THR A 212 -5.70 -18.77 -14.80
N ILE A 213 -5.32 -17.97 -13.79
CA ILE A 213 -4.55 -16.73 -14.00
C ILE A 213 -3.32 -16.71 -13.11
N TYR A 214 -2.16 -16.47 -13.74
CA TYR A 214 -0.94 -16.05 -13.06
C TYR A 214 -0.92 -14.53 -13.06
N SER A 215 -0.90 -13.91 -11.88
CA SER A 215 -1.08 -12.48 -11.72
C SER A 215 -0.16 -11.87 -10.68
N CYS A 216 0.42 -10.71 -11.00
CA CYS A 216 1.17 -9.89 -10.06
C CYS A 216 0.23 -9.13 -9.10
N SER A 217 -0.65 -9.84 -8.40
CA SER A 217 -1.76 -9.29 -7.60
C SER A 217 -1.41 -9.13 -6.11
N GLN A 218 -2.00 -8.09 -5.47
CA GLN A 218 -2.04 -7.93 -4.00
C GLN A 218 -3.26 -8.62 -3.37
N THR A 219 -4.29 -8.96 -4.18
CA THR A 219 -5.64 -9.30 -3.70
C THR A 219 -6.24 -10.48 -4.46
N VAL A 220 -5.52 -11.60 -4.52
CA VAL A 220 -5.87 -12.77 -5.35
C VAL A 220 -7.31 -13.28 -5.15
N PHE A 221 -7.85 -13.24 -3.92
CA PHE A 221 -9.21 -13.70 -3.65
C PHE A 221 -10.28 -12.70 -4.13
N GLN A 222 -10.02 -11.38 -4.07
CA GLN A 222 -10.91 -10.39 -4.66
C GLN A 222 -10.86 -10.42 -6.18
N GLU A 223 -9.64 -10.59 -6.74
CA GLU A 223 -9.45 -10.79 -8.18
C GLU A 223 -10.28 -11.97 -8.67
N ARG A 224 -10.19 -13.14 -7.99
CA ARG A 224 -11.00 -14.33 -8.27
C ARG A 224 -12.49 -14.02 -8.30
N ARG A 225 -13.00 -13.36 -7.25
CA ARG A 225 -14.42 -13.02 -7.14
C ARG A 225 -14.88 -12.09 -8.26
N ILE A 226 -14.14 -11.00 -8.53
CA ILE A 226 -14.52 -10.02 -9.56
C ILE A 226 -14.55 -10.69 -10.95
N LEU A 227 -13.56 -11.52 -11.27
CA LEU A 227 -13.51 -12.23 -12.55
C LEU A 227 -14.62 -13.29 -12.67
N ALA A 228 -14.90 -14.01 -11.59
CA ALA A 228 -16.01 -14.95 -11.58
C ALA A 228 -17.35 -14.26 -11.85
N GLU A 229 -17.64 -13.16 -11.13
CA GLU A 229 -18.86 -12.36 -11.34
C GLU A 229 -18.93 -11.81 -12.77
N LEU A 230 -17.82 -11.24 -13.29
CA LEU A 230 -17.77 -10.60 -14.59
C LEU A 230 -17.99 -11.56 -15.76
N PHE A 231 -17.48 -12.79 -15.66
CA PHE A 231 -17.61 -13.81 -16.70
C PHE A 231 -18.71 -14.83 -16.45
N GLY A 232 -19.52 -14.66 -15.39
CA GLY A 232 -20.63 -15.54 -15.03
C GLY A 232 -20.20 -16.93 -14.56
N LEU A 233 -19.03 -17.04 -13.94
CA LEU A 233 -18.46 -18.26 -13.37
C LEU A 233 -18.73 -18.37 -11.87
N LYS A 234 -18.53 -19.55 -11.30
CA LYS A 234 -18.41 -19.73 -9.86
C LYS A 234 -16.95 -19.45 -9.44
N GLU A 235 -16.73 -19.00 -8.20
CA GLU A 235 -15.37 -18.80 -7.71
C GLU A 235 -14.52 -20.09 -7.73
N VAL A 236 -15.13 -21.26 -7.62
CA VAL A 236 -14.44 -22.55 -7.70
C VAL A 236 -13.86 -22.84 -9.08
N ASP A 237 -14.41 -22.23 -10.12
CA ASP A 237 -13.97 -22.38 -11.50
C ASP A 237 -12.89 -21.36 -11.90
N VAL A 238 -12.49 -20.48 -10.94
CA VAL A 238 -11.46 -19.46 -11.15
C VAL A 238 -10.30 -19.69 -10.17
N HIS A 239 -9.12 -19.94 -10.71
CA HIS A 239 -7.88 -20.17 -9.97
C HIS A 239 -6.89 -19.04 -10.23
N ILE A 240 -6.51 -18.29 -9.18
CA ILE A 240 -5.51 -17.24 -9.24
C ILE A 240 -4.25 -17.68 -8.52
N ILE A 241 -3.12 -17.58 -9.18
CA ILE A 241 -1.78 -17.93 -8.68
C ILE A 241 -0.91 -16.68 -8.72
N LYS A 242 -0.28 -16.35 -7.60
CA LYS A 242 0.65 -15.23 -7.49
C LYS A 242 2.10 -15.72 -7.60
N PRO A 243 2.84 -15.44 -8.69
CA PRO A 243 4.29 -15.59 -8.76
C PRO A 243 5.02 -14.57 -7.85
N LEU A 244 6.33 -14.41 -7.98
CA LEU A 244 7.02 -13.27 -7.38
C LEU A 244 6.43 -11.95 -7.92
N VAL A 245 6.38 -10.93 -7.06
CA VAL A 245 5.85 -9.60 -7.43
C VAL A 245 6.94 -8.55 -7.22
N GLY A 246 7.22 -7.81 -8.28
CA GLY A 246 8.24 -6.77 -8.36
C GLY A 246 7.73 -5.37 -8.00
N ALA A 247 7.10 -5.25 -6.84
CA ALA A 247 6.45 -4.11 -6.22
C ALA A 247 4.95 -3.96 -6.55
N GLY A 248 4.23 -3.28 -5.65
CA GLY A 248 2.80 -3.00 -5.82
C GLY A 248 2.44 -1.59 -5.37
N PHE A 249 2.86 -1.18 -4.18
CA PHE A 249 2.60 0.11 -3.55
C PHE A 249 1.11 0.53 -3.51
N GLY A 250 0.21 -0.41 -3.80
CA GLY A 250 -1.24 -0.19 -3.92
C GLY A 250 -1.80 -0.41 -5.33
N ALA A 251 -1.03 -0.21 -6.39
CA ALA A 251 -1.49 -0.36 -7.77
C ALA A 251 -2.01 -1.76 -8.09
N ARG A 252 -1.44 -2.80 -7.48
CA ARG A 252 -1.81 -4.19 -7.72
C ARG A 252 -3.04 -4.67 -6.92
N GLN A 253 -3.82 -3.75 -6.35
CA GLN A 253 -5.09 -4.05 -5.67
C GLN A 253 -6.29 -4.06 -6.62
N GLN A 254 -6.11 -3.67 -7.87
CA GLN A 254 -7.18 -3.58 -8.86
C GLN A 254 -6.85 -4.39 -10.12
N LEU A 255 -7.87 -4.78 -10.85
CA LEU A 255 -7.71 -5.43 -12.14
C LEU A 255 -7.18 -4.43 -13.18
N HIS A 256 -6.18 -4.84 -13.95
CA HIS A 256 -5.59 -4.06 -15.04
C HIS A 256 -5.66 -4.80 -16.38
N ALA A 257 -4.96 -5.92 -16.47
CA ALA A 257 -4.82 -6.73 -17.67
C ALA A 257 -5.72 -7.97 -17.68
N GLN A 258 -6.07 -8.49 -16.51
CA GLN A 258 -6.64 -9.83 -16.30
C GLN A 258 -7.96 -10.04 -17.04
N HIS A 259 -8.88 -9.08 -16.97
CA HIS A 259 -10.20 -9.18 -17.61
C HIS A 259 -10.13 -9.13 -19.15
N ALA A 260 -9.19 -8.33 -19.72
CA ALA A 260 -8.97 -8.31 -21.16
C ALA A 260 -8.24 -9.59 -21.64
N ALA A 261 -7.27 -10.08 -20.86
CA ALA A 261 -6.61 -11.35 -21.15
C ALA A 261 -7.59 -12.53 -21.10
N ALA A 262 -8.51 -12.56 -20.14
CA ALA A 262 -9.56 -13.57 -20.04
C ALA A 262 -10.52 -13.52 -21.26
N LEU A 263 -10.93 -12.32 -21.66
CA LEU A 263 -11.80 -12.13 -22.83
C LEU A 263 -11.17 -12.71 -24.10
N ILE A 264 -9.93 -12.34 -24.37
CA ILE A 264 -9.25 -12.77 -25.63
C ILE A 264 -8.81 -14.23 -25.56
N SER A 265 -8.40 -14.76 -24.39
CA SER A 265 -8.04 -16.18 -24.20
C SER A 265 -9.25 -17.09 -24.54
N ARG A 266 -10.44 -16.75 -24.01
CA ARG A 266 -11.68 -17.46 -24.34
C ARG A 266 -12.01 -17.42 -25.83
N LYS A 267 -11.77 -16.27 -26.50
CA LYS A 267 -12.08 -16.09 -27.93
C LYS A 267 -11.18 -16.95 -28.82
N ILE A 268 -9.85 -16.91 -28.58
CA ILE A 268 -8.87 -17.64 -29.40
C ILE A 268 -8.65 -19.09 -28.93
N LYS A 269 -9.22 -19.49 -27.78
CA LYS A 269 -9.10 -20.81 -27.16
C LYS A 269 -7.66 -21.24 -26.89
N ARG A 270 -6.85 -20.31 -26.38
CA ARG A 270 -5.45 -20.54 -26.01
C ARG A 270 -5.11 -19.73 -24.76
N PRO A 271 -4.13 -20.16 -23.94
CA PRO A 271 -3.54 -19.31 -22.90
C PRO A 271 -2.98 -18.04 -23.52
N VAL A 272 -3.11 -16.91 -22.82
CA VAL A 272 -2.67 -15.60 -23.32
C VAL A 272 -1.86 -14.89 -22.25
N LYS A 273 -0.67 -14.38 -22.62
CA LYS A 273 0.10 -13.41 -21.85
C LYS A 273 -0.25 -11.99 -22.32
N LEU A 274 -0.60 -11.12 -21.38
CA LEU A 274 -0.79 -9.69 -21.61
C LEU A 274 0.18 -8.91 -20.73
N LEU A 275 1.18 -8.30 -21.36
CA LEU A 275 2.20 -7.47 -20.71
C LEU A 275 2.01 -6.02 -21.14
N TYR A 276 1.92 -5.11 -20.17
CA TYR A 276 1.87 -3.66 -20.44
C TYR A 276 3.26 -3.13 -20.82
N SER A 277 3.30 -2.12 -21.66
CA SER A 277 4.47 -1.27 -21.79
C SER A 277 4.60 -0.34 -20.58
N ARG A 278 5.74 0.33 -20.42
CA ARG A 278 5.91 1.34 -19.37
C ARG A 278 4.92 2.50 -19.52
N GLU A 279 4.63 2.92 -20.73
CA GLU A 279 3.65 3.95 -21.03
C GLU A 279 2.23 3.54 -20.58
N GLU A 280 1.84 2.29 -20.85
CA GLU A 280 0.54 1.76 -20.44
C GLU A 280 0.41 1.70 -18.90
N ASP A 281 1.49 1.39 -18.17
CA ASP A 281 1.50 1.46 -16.71
C ASP A 281 1.27 2.89 -16.20
N PHE A 282 1.82 3.90 -16.90
CA PHE A 282 1.60 5.32 -16.54
C PHE A 282 0.15 5.76 -16.74
N TYR A 283 -0.60 5.12 -17.66
CA TYR A 283 -2.03 5.39 -17.87
C TYR A 283 -2.96 4.57 -16.97
N SER A 284 -2.44 3.61 -16.22
CA SER A 284 -3.28 2.63 -15.50
C SER A 284 -3.87 3.19 -14.22
N VAL A 285 -3.04 3.69 -13.31
CA VAL A 285 -3.46 4.20 -11.99
C VAL A 285 -2.40 5.12 -11.39
N VAL A 286 -2.86 6.14 -10.64
CA VAL A 286 -1.98 7.10 -9.96
C VAL A 286 -2.41 7.32 -8.50
N ARG A 287 -1.52 7.85 -7.64
CA ARG A 287 -1.96 8.52 -6.41
C ARG A 287 -2.82 9.71 -6.77
N HIS A 288 -3.94 9.86 -6.12
CA HIS A 288 -4.83 11.01 -6.29
C HIS A 288 -4.11 12.34 -6.11
N ALA A 289 -4.34 13.28 -7.00
CA ALA A 289 -4.14 14.70 -6.68
C ALA A 289 -5.09 15.08 -5.56
N SER A 290 -4.63 15.93 -4.65
CA SER A 290 -5.47 16.46 -3.56
C SER A 290 -5.49 17.98 -3.54
N ASP A 291 -6.64 18.50 -3.13
CA ASP A 291 -6.95 19.90 -2.90
C ASP A 291 -7.58 19.99 -1.51
N VAL A 292 -6.93 20.67 -0.57
CA VAL A 292 -7.24 20.60 0.86
C VAL A 292 -7.31 21.99 1.47
N ASP A 293 -8.50 22.39 1.95
CA ASP A 293 -8.62 23.52 2.86
C ASP A 293 -8.51 23.01 4.30
N LEU A 294 -7.66 23.63 5.10
CA LEU A 294 -7.36 23.19 6.45
C LEU A 294 -7.27 24.35 7.41
N ARG A 295 -7.99 24.25 8.55
CA ARG A 295 -7.97 25.20 9.66
C ARG A 295 -7.60 24.48 10.93
N ILE A 296 -6.60 24.97 11.66
CA ILE A 296 -6.17 24.43 12.96
C ILE A 296 -6.11 25.58 13.98
N GLY A 297 -6.71 25.38 15.16
CA GLY A 297 -6.71 26.38 16.22
C GLY A 297 -6.20 25.80 17.55
N ALA A 298 -5.48 26.63 18.32
CA ALA A 298 -5.02 26.30 19.66
C ALA A 298 -5.23 27.48 20.63
N ASP A 299 -5.36 27.14 21.93
CA ASP A 299 -5.34 28.15 23.00
C ASP A 299 -3.89 28.64 23.25
N LYS A 300 -3.76 29.69 24.08
CA LYS A 300 -2.46 30.28 24.44
C LYS A 300 -1.51 29.33 25.18
N ASN A 301 -2.02 28.22 25.72
CA ASN A 301 -1.22 27.20 26.40
C ASN A 301 -0.78 26.09 25.42
N GLY A 302 -1.11 26.19 24.14
CA GLY A 302 -0.75 25.25 23.10
C GLY A 302 -1.69 24.03 23.00
N LYS A 303 -2.83 24.01 23.68
CA LYS A 303 -3.81 22.94 23.49
C LYS A 303 -4.66 23.16 22.26
N LEU A 304 -4.73 22.17 21.37
CA LEU A 304 -5.58 22.21 20.19
C LEU A 304 -7.05 22.29 20.59
N GLN A 305 -7.77 23.19 19.94
CA GLN A 305 -9.20 23.42 20.17
C GLN A 305 -10.03 23.15 18.91
N LEU A 306 -9.41 23.29 17.72
CA LEU A 306 -10.07 23.26 16.44
C LEU A 306 -9.25 22.50 15.41
N PHE A 307 -9.90 21.62 14.65
CA PHE A 307 -9.38 21.04 13.40
C PHE A 307 -10.55 20.91 12.41
N ASP A 308 -10.54 21.69 11.36
CA ASP A 308 -11.58 21.74 10.34
C ASP A 308 -10.97 21.55 8.95
N THR A 309 -11.52 20.64 8.16
CA THR A 309 -10.92 20.23 6.89
C THR A 309 -11.96 20.00 5.81
N THR A 310 -11.72 20.56 4.63
CA THR A 310 -12.35 20.12 3.38
C THR A 310 -11.28 19.44 2.50
N PHE A 311 -11.44 18.15 2.25
CA PHE A 311 -10.50 17.27 1.56
C PHE A 311 -11.10 16.79 0.24
N ARG A 312 -10.57 17.25 -0.89
CA ARG A 312 -11.03 16.91 -2.23
C ARG A 312 -10.00 16.03 -2.92
N LEU A 313 -10.41 14.86 -3.41
CA LEU A 313 -9.57 13.96 -4.19
C LEU A 313 -10.05 13.86 -5.63
N ASN A 314 -9.11 13.99 -6.55
CA ASN A 314 -9.33 13.73 -7.97
C ASN A 314 -9.39 12.22 -8.20
N ALA A 315 -10.58 11.69 -8.48
CA ALA A 315 -10.79 10.26 -8.72
C ALA A 315 -10.30 9.79 -10.10
N GLY A 316 -10.13 10.73 -11.04
CA GLY A 316 -10.16 10.36 -12.44
C GLY A 316 -11.58 9.98 -12.85
N PRO A 317 -11.79 9.21 -13.92
CA PRO A 317 -13.13 8.90 -14.40
C PRO A 317 -13.83 7.78 -13.61
N TYR A 318 -13.09 6.96 -12.87
CA TYR A 318 -13.61 5.77 -12.18
C TYR A 318 -13.39 5.87 -10.68
N THR A 319 -14.35 5.35 -9.90
CA THR A 319 -14.31 5.44 -8.43
C THR A 319 -13.15 4.64 -7.84
N THR A 320 -12.86 3.47 -8.38
CA THR A 320 -11.84 2.54 -7.87
C THR A 320 -11.77 2.54 -6.33
N HIS A 321 -10.72 3.13 -5.76
CA HIS A 321 -10.49 3.26 -4.31
C HIS A 321 -10.85 4.62 -3.72
N THR A 322 -11.18 5.65 -4.52
CA THR A 322 -11.26 7.04 -4.06
C THR A 322 -12.18 7.24 -2.85
N PRO A 323 -13.42 6.70 -2.82
CA PRO A 323 -14.30 6.87 -1.67
C PRO A 323 -13.74 6.26 -0.37
N THR A 324 -13.06 5.12 -0.47
CA THR A 324 -12.44 4.46 0.69
C THR A 324 -11.16 5.14 1.15
N VAL A 325 -10.41 5.75 0.22
CA VAL A 325 -9.24 6.62 0.53
C VAL A 325 -9.68 7.85 1.32
N VAL A 326 -10.75 8.53 0.89
CA VAL A 326 -11.35 9.66 1.61
C VAL A 326 -11.82 9.24 3.01
N ALA A 327 -12.52 8.12 3.12
CA ALA A 327 -12.98 7.61 4.40
C ALA A 327 -11.84 7.20 5.34
N ALA A 328 -10.73 6.70 4.80
CA ALA A 328 -9.53 6.38 5.58
C ALA A 328 -8.81 7.63 6.10
N ALA A 329 -8.67 8.66 5.26
CA ALA A 329 -8.02 9.93 5.63
C ALA A 329 -8.70 10.59 6.83
N ALA A 330 -10.04 10.56 6.90
CA ALA A 330 -10.83 11.13 7.98
C ALA A 330 -10.50 10.56 9.39
N ARG A 331 -9.86 9.40 9.48
CA ARG A 331 -9.57 8.68 10.73
C ARG A 331 -8.08 8.64 11.09
N LYS A 332 -7.24 9.48 10.47
CA LYS A 332 -5.77 9.44 10.62
C LYS A 332 -5.21 10.66 11.35
N LEU A 333 -6.03 11.34 12.17
CA LEU A 333 -5.58 12.44 13.00
C LEU A 333 -5.09 11.91 14.36
N GLN A 334 -3.77 11.89 14.56
CA GLN A 334 -3.15 11.40 15.81
C GLN A 334 -3.14 12.42 16.95
N TYR A 335 -3.78 13.56 16.78
CA TYR A 335 -3.86 14.60 17.81
C TYR A 335 -5.23 14.60 18.48
N ASN A 336 -5.23 14.87 19.77
CA ASN A 336 -6.46 15.03 20.54
C ASN A 336 -7.00 16.44 20.30
N VAL A 337 -8.14 16.53 19.61
CA VAL A 337 -8.80 17.78 19.23
C VAL A 337 -10.28 17.66 19.64
N PRO A 338 -10.79 18.52 20.53
CA PRO A 338 -12.18 18.44 20.99
C PRO A 338 -13.21 18.79 19.92
N ASN A 339 -12.87 19.72 18.99
CA ASN A 339 -13.78 20.16 17.94
C ASN A 339 -13.15 19.86 16.57
N TYR A 340 -13.66 18.80 15.94
CA TYR A 340 -13.17 18.25 14.69
C TYR A 340 -14.26 18.21 13.62
N SER A 341 -13.96 18.68 12.42
CA SER A 341 -14.80 18.54 11.24
C SER A 341 -13.96 18.07 10.04
N PHE A 342 -14.48 17.12 9.32
CA PHE A 342 -13.89 16.63 8.08
C PHE A 342 -14.98 16.46 7.03
N ILE A 343 -14.84 17.19 5.92
CA ILE A 343 -15.65 17.04 4.71
C ILE A 343 -14.75 16.49 3.62
N GLY A 344 -14.99 15.27 3.18
CA GLY A 344 -14.24 14.63 2.11
C GLY A 344 -15.07 14.45 0.84
N LEU A 345 -14.50 14.81 -0.29
CA LEU A 345 -15.14 14.71 -1.60
C LEU A 345 -14.32 13.81 -2.52
N SER A 346 -14.99 12.84 -3.16
CA SER A 346 -14.47 12.08 -4.29
C SER A 346 -15.02 12.70 -5.56
N VAL A 347 -14.14 13.22 -6.44
CA VAL A 347 -14.55 14.04 -7.58
C VAL A 347 -14.09 13.40 -8.89
N PHE A 348 -15.02 13.12 -9.80
CA PHE A 348 -14.73 12.65 -11.15
C PHE A 348 -14.06 13.71 -12.00
N THR A 349 -13.07 13.30 -12.78
CA THR A 349 -12.40 14.08 -13.83
C THR A 349 -11.97 13.17 -14.99
N ASN A 350 -11.55 13.73 -16.12
CA ASN A 350 -10.94 12.95 -17.22
C ASN A 350 -9.41 12.76 -17.04
N HIS A 351 -8.89 12.95 -15.83
CA HIS A 351 -7.50 12.64 -15.51
C HIS A 351 -7.29 11.11 -15.46
N VAL A 352 -6.04 10.64 -15.45
CA VAL A 352 -5.73 9.23 -15.16
C VAL A 352 -6.37 8.82 -13.83
N THR A 353 -6.92 7.61 -13.80
CA THR A 353 -7.65 7.08 -12.65
C THR A 353 -6.84 7.12 -11.36
N GLY A 354 -7.42 7.70 -10.32
CA GLY A 354 -6.87 7.67 -8.97
C GLY A 354 -7.14 6.33 -8.29
N GLY A 355 -6.12 5.75 -7.63
CA GLY A 355 -6.27 4.47 -6.94
C GLY A 355 -5.52 4.40 -5.61
N ALA A 356 -5.44 3.20 -5.06
CA ALA A 356 -4.69 2.98 -3.84
C ALA A 356 -3.20 3.28 -4.05
N PHE A 357 -2.62 4.05 -3.14
CA PHE A 357 -1.19 4.31 -3.09
C PHE A 357 -0.74 4.32 -1.63
N ARG A 358 0.45 3.81 -1.36
CA ARG A 358 1.09 3.71 -0.03
C ARG A 358 0.81 4.94 0.83
N GLY A 359 0.14 4.75 1.97
CA GLY A 359 -0.34 5.82 2.86
C GLY A 359 -1.83 6.14 2.74
N TYR A 360 -2.51 5.76 1.63
CA TYR A 360 -3.98 5.72 1.45
C TYR A 360 -4.72 6.97 1.94
N GLY A 361 -4.42 8.15 1.36
CA GLY A 361 -4.99 9.46 1.70
C GLY A 361 -4.33 10.16 2.89
N ASN A 362 -3.69 9.42 3.78
CA ASN A 362 -3.02 9.98 4.94
C ASN A 362 -1.82 10.87 4.56
N THR A 363 -1.08 10.49 3.51
CA THR A 363 0.08 11.26 3.04
C THR A 363 -0.31 12.67 2.60
N GLN A 364 -1.42 12.80 1.86
CA GLN A 364 -1.93 14.09 1.37
C GLN A 364 -2.42 14.97 2.52
N LEU A 365 -3.18 14.41 3.46
CA LEU A 365 -3.72 15.17 4.59
C LEU A 365 -2.61 15.54 5.60
N THR A 366 -1.67 14.62 5.88
CA THR A 366 -0.55 14.85 6.78
C THR A 366 0.36 15.97 6.28
N PHE A 367 0.49 16.15 4.97
CA PHE A 367 1.25 17.25 4.37
C PHE A 367 0.80 18.61 4.91
N GLY A 368 -0.45 18.97 4.74
CA GLY A 368 -0.97 20.28 5.21
C GLY A 368 -1.03 20.35 6.75
N ARG A 369 -1.46 19.27 7.39
CA ARG A 369 -1.58 19.19 8.86
C ARG A 369 -0.27 19.50 9.56
N GLU A 370 0.81 18.81 9.21
CA GLU A 370 2.10 18.96 9.89
C GLU A 370 2.79 20.30 9.60
N ILE A 371 2.48 20.93 8.45
CA ILE A 371 2.93 22.30 8.15
C ILE A 371 2.19 23.29 9.05
N LEU A 372 0.87 23.18 9.19
CA LEU A 372 0.12 24.08 10.09
C LEU A 372 0.47 23.86 11.56
N MET A 373 0.71 22.62 11.99
CA MET A 373 1.20 22.31 13.34
C MET A 373 2.54 22.98 13.62
N ASP A 374 3.47 22.98 12.65
CA ASP A 374 4.76 23.64 12.78
C ASP A 374 4.65 25.17 12.85
N ARG A 375 3.79 25.76 12.00
CA ARG A 375 3.51 27.20 11.98
C ARG A 375 2.80 27.64 13.27
N LEU A 376 1.88 26.83 13.80
CA LEU A 376 1.14 27.13 15.02
C LEU A 376 2.07 27.10 16.25
N ALA A 377 2.95 26.10 16.34
CA ALA A 377 3.99 26.06 17.38
C ALA A 377 4.89 27.33 17.32
N GLN A 378 5.32 27.74 16.13
CA GLN A 378 6.10 28.97 15.93
C GLN A 378 5.33 30.23 16.36
N LYS A 379 4.02 30.33 16.09
CA LYS A 379 3.19 31.49 16.50
C LYS A 379 2.98 31.55 18.01
N LEU A 380 2.99 30.40 18.66
CA LEU A 380 2.86 30.28 20.11
C LEU A 380 4.21 30.39 20.84
N ASP A 381 5.31 30.56 20.12
CA ASP A 381 6.71 30.53 20.64
C ASP A 381 7.00 29.25 21.42
N MET A 382 6.51 28.11 20.93
CA MET A 382 6.68 26.79 21.54
C MET A 382 7.63 25.92 20.71
N ASP A 383 8.36 25.03 21.40
CA ASP A 383 9.12 23.98 20.72
C ASP A 383 8.16 23.09 19.91
N PRO A 384 8.41 22.84 18.63
CA PRO A 384 7.49 22.09 17.76
C PRO A 384 7.37 20.60 18.12
N VAL A 385 8.34 20.03 18.82
CA VAL A 385 8.27 18.67 19.36
C VAL A 385 7.33 18.64 20.56
N GLU A 386 7.57 19.53 21.54
CA GLU A 386 6.75 19.65 22.75
C GLU A 386 5.28 19.96 22.42
N PHE A 387 5.04 20.85 21.43
CA PHE A 387 3.70 21.16 20.97
C PHE A 387 2.97 19.93 20.41
N ARG A 388 3.67 19.07 19.63
CA ARG A 388 3.09 17.83 19.11
C ARG A 388 2.85 16.80 20.20
N LEU A 389 3.82 16.56 21.09
CA LEU A 389 3.67 15.60 22.21
C LEU A 389 2.53 15.98 23.16
N MET A 390 2.40 17.28 23.46
CA MET A 390 1.33 17.80 24.33
C MET A 390 -0.07 17.48 23.79
N ASN A 391 -0.23 17.45 22.48
CA ASN A 391 -1.53 17.23 21.81
C ASN A 391 -1.70 15.82 21.27
N HIS A 392 -0.69 14.95 21.37
CA HIS A 392 -0.76 13.59 20.85
C HIS A 392 -1.71 12.72 21.71
N VAL A 393 -2.50 11.85 21.04
CA VAL A 393 -3.38 10.88 21.71
C VAL A 393 -2.58 9.92 22.60
N GLN A 394 -3.14 9.58 23.74
CA GLN A 394 -2.52 8.66 24.70
C GLN A 394 -3.14 7.25 24.61
N VAL A 395 -2.48 6.27 25.25
CA VAL A 395 -3.02 4.91 25.37
C VAL A 395 -4.38 4.97 26.09
N GLY A 396 -5.38 4.31 25.53
CA GLY A 396 -6.76 4.33 26.02
C GLY A 396 -7.63 5.44 25.44
N GLU A 397 -7.05 6.47 24.82
CA GLU A 397 -7.81 7.49 24.09
C GLU A 397 -8.12 7.02 22.65
N CYS A 398 -9.13 7.63 22.05
CA CYS A 398 -9.49 7.41 20.65
C CYS A 398 -9.04 8.58 19.77
N PHE A 399 -8.71 8.31 18.53
CA PHE A 399 -8.62 9.37 17.52
C PHE A 399 -9.99 10.05 17.35
N PRO A 400 -10.03 11.32 16.91
CA PRO A 400 -11.29 11.99 16.64
C PRO A 400 -12.22 11.13 15.77
N CYS A 401 -13.49 11.02 16.17
CA CYS A 401 -14.52 10.21 15.51
C CYS A 401 -14.21 8.71 15.37
N ALA A 402 -13.22 8.18 16.08
CA ALA A 402 -12.94 6.76 16.16
C ALA A 402 -13.54 6.14 17.43
N SER A 403 -13.85 4.83 17.37
CA SER A 403 -14.41 4.07 18.51
C SER A 403 -13.42 3.04 19.07
N ILE A 404 -12.26 2.87 18.46
CA ILE A 404 -11.23 1.92 18.89
C ILE A 404 -10.12 2.72 19.58
N PRO A 405 -9.87 2.47 20.88
CA PRO A 405 -8.82 3.17 21.59
C PRO A 405 -7.42 2.74 21.14
N VAL A 406 -6.46 3.64 21.29
CA VAL A 406 -5.03 3.36 21.08
C VAL A 406 -4.57 2.33 22.10
N SER A 407 -4.05 1.20 21.62
CA SER A 407 -3.66 0.04 22.46
C SER A 407 -2.23 0.13 23.00
N SER A 408 -1.34 0.77 22.24
CA SER A 408 0.06 1.00 22.63
C SER A 408 0.59 2.23 21.90
N ASN A 409 1.54 2.97 22.51
CA ASN A 409 2.05 4.20 21.97
C ASN A 409 3.52 4.41 22.38
N GLY A 410 4.43 4.36 21.39
CA GLY A 410 5.88 4.58 21.56
C GLY A 410 6.35 5.93 21.02
N ILE A 411 5.46 6.91 20.81
CA ILE A 411 5.80 8.19 20.13
C ILE A 411 6.88 8.98 20.89
N GLU A 412 6.86 8.96 22.23
CA GLU A 412 7.87 9.63 23.06
C GLU A 412 9.25 8.98 22.89
N ASP A 413 9.30 7.64 22.80
CA ASP A 413 10.55 6.91 22.61
C ASP A 413 11.08 7.15 21.19
N CYS A 414 10.22 7.18 20.17
CA CYS A 414 10.59 7.59 18.81
C CYS A 414 11.17 8.99 18.80
N THR A 415 10.52 9.92 19.49
CA THR A 415 10.97 11.32 19.57
C THR A 415 12.33 11.44 20.24
N ARG A 416 12.50 10.82 21.42
CA ARG A 416 13.80 10.80 22.13
C ARG A 416 14.93 10.24 21.26
N ARG A 417 14.64 9.16 20.53
CA ARG A 417 15.63 8.54 19.66
C ARG A 417 15.98 9.44 18.46
N CYS A 418 15.01 10.11 17.84
CA CYS A 418 15.27 11.11 16.80
C CYS A 418 16.14 12.26 17.32
N GLN A 419 15.81 12.82 18.48
CA GLN A 419 16.59 13.91 19.12
C GLN A 419 18.01 13.47 19.47
N GLN A 420 18.21 12.23 19.91
CA GLN A 420 19.55 11.69 20.18
C GLN A 420 20.38 11.64 18.89
N ILE A 421 19.83 11.08 17.80
CA ILE A 421 20.54 11.00 16.50
C ILE A 421 20.78 12.40 15.96
N GLN A 422 19.81 13.31 16.03
CA GLN A 422 19.96 14.71 15.64
C GLN A 422 21.14 15.37 16.36
N LYS A 423 21.21 15.20 17.69
CA LYS A 423 22.28 15.75 18.50
C LYS A 423 23.66 15.20 18.08
N GLU A 424 23.76 13.88 17.83
CA GLU A 424 25.00 13.25 17.35
C GLU A 424 25.46 13.79 15.98
N ILE A 425 24.50 14.16 15.11
CA ILE A 425 24.78 14.79 13.81
C ILE A 425 25.25 16.24 14.02
N ASP A 426 24.52 17.04 14.82
CA ASP A 426 24.81 18.45 15.02
C ASP A 426 26.12 18.70 15.82
N GLU A 427 26.53 17.77 16.68
CA GLU A 427 27.85 17.81 17.34
C GLU A 427 28.99 17.64 16.33
N LYS A 428 28.80 16.89 15.25
CA LYS A 428 29.82 16.66 14.20
C LYS A 428 29.75 17.70 13.10
N GLU A 429 28.52 18.10 12.73
CA GLU A 429 28.23 19.00 11.62
C GLU A 429 27.18 20.02 12.07
N PRO A 430 27.59 21.09 12.82
CA PRO A 430 26.67 22.11 13.29
C PRO A 430 25.91 22.80 12.16
N LEU A 431 24.71 23.33 12.48
CA LEU A 431 23.92 24.08 11.51
C LEU A 431 24.68 25.33 11.03
N ILE A 432 24.64 25.55 9.72
CA ILE A 432 25.21 26.72 9.07
C ILE A 432 24.12 27.78 8.89
N ASP A 433 24.40 29.02 9.27
CA ASP A 433 23.61 30.20 8.90
C ASP A 433 24.59 31.36 8.62
N ASP A 434 24.95 31.52 7.35
CA ASP A 434 25.84 32.56 6.87
C ASP A 434 25.19 33.39 5.76
N GLU A 435 25.95 34.23 5.06
CA GLU A 435 25.45 35.10 3.98
C GLU A 435 24.96 34.33 2.75
N ASN A 436 25.40 33.09 2.52
CA ASN A 436 25.12 32.30 1.33
C ASN A 436 24.15 31.14 1.61
N ILE A 437 24.27 30.50 2.78
CA ILE A 437 23.63 29.25 3.13
C ILE A 437 22.91 29.38 4.47
N ARG A 438 21.73 28.76 4.58
CA ARG A 438 21.06 28.54 5.85
C ARG A 438 20.56 27.10 5.92
N GLN A 439 20.87 26.43 7.03
CA GLN A 439 20.40 25.08 7.32
C GLN A 439 19.36 25.08 8.44
N ALA A 440 18.41 24.16 8.37
CA ALA A 440 17.41 23.98 9.41
C ALA A 440 16.91 22.53 9.47
N TRP A 441 16.46 22.14 10.67
CA TRP A 441 15.71 20.91 10.87
C TRP A 441 14.19 21.16 10.74
N GLY A 442 13.51 20.26 10.04
CA GLY A 442 12.05 20.17 9.97
C GLY A 442 11.56 18.88 10.60
N ILE A 443 10.37 18.90 11.16
CA ILE A 443 9.83 17.83 11.99
C ILE A 443 8.42 17.48 11.53
N SER A 444 8.09 16.19 11.55
CA SER A 444 6.75 15.70 11.31
C SER A 444 6.47 14.45 12.13
N PHE A 445 5.25 14.35 12.66
CA PHE A 445 4.73 13.17 13.31
C PHE A 445 3.67 12.52 12.42
N SER A 446 3.53 11.20 12.50
CA SER A 446 2.49 10.48 11.77
C SER A 446 2.06 9.20 12.46
N CYS A 447 0.87 8.75 12.11
CA CYS A 447 0.34 7.45 12.47
C CYS A 447 -0.25 6.74 11.24
N HIS A 448 -0.44 5.43 11.36
CA HIS A 448 -1.24 4.65 10.42
C HIS A 448 -2.02 3.58 11.17
N GLY A 449 -2.75 2.70 10.48
CA GLY A 449 -3.35 1.50 11.05
C GLY A 449 -2.56 0.25 10.67
N SER A 450 -2.72 -0.82 11.44
CA SER A 450 -2.27 -2.16 11.10
C SER A 450 -3.45 -2.96 10.52
N GLY A 451 -3.89 -2.58 9.33
CA GLY A 451 -5.06 -3.14 8.66
C GLY A 451 -6.24 -2.18 8.59
N PRO A 452 -7.34 -2.58 7.94
CA PRO A 452 -8.56 -1.81 7.90
C PRO A 452 -9.12 -1.62 9.30
N SER A 453 -9.55 -0.39 9.60
CA SER A 453 -10.12 -0.02 10.91
C SER A 453 -11.53 -0.56 11.15
N SER A 454 -12.07 -1.30 10.21
CA SER A 454 -13.36 -1.99 10.26
C SER A 454 -13.15 -3.50 10.36
N LYS A 455 -14.17 -4.22 10.79
CA LYS A 455 -14.20 -5.69 10.95
C LYS A 455 -13.99 -6.47 9.62
N GLU A 456 -13.41 -5.86 8.61
CA GLU A 456 -13.24 -6.39 7.25
C GLU A 456 -11.96 -7.20 7.07
N GLY A 457 -10.94 -7.00 7.93
CA GLY A 457 -9.70 -7.76 7.87
C GLY A 457 -9.89 -9.20 8.34
N LEU A 458 -9.70 -10.15 7.44
CA LEU A 458 -9.83 -11.60 7.71
C LEU A 458 -8.68 -12.35 7.04
N SER A 459 -8.09 -13.30 7.76
CA SER A 459 -7.11 -14.25 7.22
C SER A 459 -7.28 -15.62 7.84
N GLY A 460 -7.03 -16.65 7.03
CA GLY A 460 -6.80 -18.01 7.47
C GLY A 460 -5.33 -18.41 7.35
N ALA A 461 -4.91 -19.40 8.14
CA ALA A 461 -3.64 -20.10 8.01
C ALA A 461 -3.81 -21.57 8.36
N VAL A 462 -3.02 -22.43 7.71
CA VAL A 462 -2.95 -23.87 8.00
C VAL A 462 -1.50 -24.26 8.14
N VAL A 463 -1.19 -25.07 9.18
CA VAL A 463 0.14 -25.65 9.42
C VAL A 463 0.04 -27.16 9.37
N MET A 464 0.72 -27.77 8.42
CA MET A 464 0.77 -29.22 8.23
C MET A 464 2.14 -29.74 8.65
N LEU A 465 2.14 -30.87 9.37
CA LEU A 465 3.34 -31.55 9.84
C LEU A 465 3.84 -32.53 8.78
N ASN A 466 5.12 -32.44 8.42
CA ASN A 466 5.78 -33.39 7.52
C ASN A 466 6.46 -34.56 8.29
N ALA A 467 6.78 -35.65 7.57
CA ALA A 467 7.37 -36.85 8.17
C ALA A 467 8.75 -36.64 8.82
N ASP A 468 9.49 -35.64 8.39
CA ASP A 468 10.78 -35.24 8.96
C ASP A 468 10.67 -34.23 10.13
N ALA A 469 9.42 -33.93 10.57
CA ALA A 469 9.07 -32.93 11.56
C ALA A 469 9.25 -31.50 11.10
N SER A 470 9.52 -31.23 9.84
CA SER A 470 9.33 -29.89 9.25
C SER A 470 7.84 -29.57 9.11
N VAL A 471 7.51 -28.33 8.87
CA VAL A 471 6.12 -27.90 8.69
C VAL A 471 5.91 -27.19 7.35
N HIS A 472 4.72 -27.39 6.78
CA HIS A 472 4.25 -26.65 5.62
C HIS A 472 3.17 -25.67 6.05
N LEU A 473 3.45 -24.38 5.90
CA LEU A 473 2.56 -23.26 6.21
C LEU A 473 1.82 -22.82 4.95
N LEU A 474 0.48 -22.84 4.99
CA LEU A 474 -0.39 -22.33 3.92
C LEU A 474 -1.05 -21.04 4.36
N VAL A 475 -0.88 -19.97 3.60
CA VAL A 475 -1.43 -18.63 3.87
C VAL A 475 -1.98 -17.99 2.60
N GLY A 476 -3.06 -17.23 2.71
CA GLY A 476 -3.65 -16.53 1.56
C GLY A 476 -3.04 -15.14 1.31
N SER A 477 -2.07 -14.70 2.11
CA SER A 477 -1.39 -13.41 1.98
C SER A 477 -0.51 -13.33 0.75
N ALA A 478 -0.46 -12.17 0.09
CA ALA A 478 0.41 -11.94 -1.05
C ALA A 478 1.69 -11.20 -0.64
N ASP A 479 2.86 -11.80 -0.82
CA ASP A 479 4.13 -11.09 -0.79
C ASP A 479 4.27 -10.25 -2.07
N ILE A 480 4.46 -8.94 -1.92
CA ILE A 480 4.61 -7.96 -3.01
C ILE A 480 5.99 -7.28 -2.98
N GLY A 481 6.95 -7.95 -2.31
CA GLY A 481 8.30 -7.46 -2.12
C GLY A 481 8.61 -6.96 -0.71
N GLN A 482 7.63 -6.93 0.21
CA GLN A 482 7.82 -6.48 1.59
C GLN A 482 8.37 -7.57 2.52
N GLY A 483 8.35 -8.86 2.10
CA GLY A 483 8.87 -9.99 2.88
C GLY A 483 7.85 -10.61 3.82
N SER A 484 6.55 -10.62 3.47
CA SER A 484 5.51 -11.23 4.32
C SER A 484 5.68 -12.73 4.46
N GLU A 485 6.08 -13.45 3.42
CA GLU A 485 6.33 -14.89 3.49
C GLU A 485 7.45 -15.24 4.50
N THR A 486 8.51 -14.43 4.54
CA THR A 486 9.56 -14.55 5.56
C THR A 486 9.05 -14.23 6.95
N MET A 487 8.30 -13.15 7.11
CA MET A 487 7.75 -12.72 8.39
C MET A 487 6.77 -13.76 8.96
N GLU A 488 5.88 -14.30 8.15
CA GLU A 488 4.91 -15.33 8.54
C GLU A 488 5.61 -16.65 8.92
N SER A 489 6.67 -17.02 8.19
CA SER A 489 7.52 -18.18 8.52
C SER A 489 8.29 -17.98 9.83
N GLN A 490 8.77 -16.75 10.14
CA GLN A 490 9.39 -16.42 11.42
C GLN A 490 8.41 -16.55 12.59
N ILE A 491 7.15 -16.08 12.42
CA ILE A 491 6.10 -16.24 13.43
C ILE A 491 5.81 -17.72 13.67
N ALA A 492 5.69 -18.54 12.62
CA ALA A 492 5.46 -19.97 12.75
C ALA A 492 6.63 -20.68 13.45
N ALA A 493 7.86 -20.38 13.05
CA ALA A 493 9.06 -20.96 13.63
C ALA A 493 9.20 -20.59 15.13
N GLU A 494 8.98 -19.34 15.51
CA GLU A 494 8.95 -18.87 16.90
C GLU A 494 7.87 -19.59 17.71
N CYS A 495 6.64 -19.67 17.19
CA CYS A 495 5.51 -20.31 17.87
C CYS A 495 5.72 -21.80 18.13
N LEU A 496 6.44 -22.49 17.25
CA LEU A 496 6.66 -23.93 17.34
C LEU A 496 8.00 -24.30 18.00
N GLY A 497 8.92 -23.34 18.15
CA GLY A 497 10.27 -23.54 18.67
C GLY A 497 11.14 -24.40 17.73
N ILE A 498 11.02 -24.17 16.41
CA ILE A 498 11.76 -24.88 15.35
C ILE A 498 12.61 -23.92 14.53
N PRO A 499 13.69 -24.37 13.89
CA PRO A 499 14.47 -23.52 13.00
C PRO A 499 13.61 -22.97 11.84
N LEU A 500 13.88 -21.73 11.41
CA LEU A 500 13.20 -21.13 10.25
C LEU A 500 13.35 -22.00 8.98
N SER A 501 14.47 -22.67 8.80
CA SER A 501 14.73 -23.60 7.69
C SER A 501 13.82 -24.84 7.69
N SER A 502 13.12 -25.12 8.79
CA SER A 502 12.13 -26.20 8.89
C SER A 502 10.71 -25.77 8.55
N VAL A 503 10.51 -24.51 8.10
CA VAL A 503 9.22 -23.99 7.66
C VAL A 503 9.23 -23.82 6.14
N GLN A 504 8.42 -24.60 5.44
CA GLN A 504 8.07 -24.37 4.04
C GLN A 504 6.80 -23.53 3.98
N ILE A 505 6.69 -22.57 3.07
CA ILE A 505 5.51 -21.75 2.91
C ILE A 505 4.94 -21.83 1.48
N THR A 506 3.60 -21.86 1.37
CA THR A 506 2.85 -21.64 0.13
C THR A 506 1.87 -20.50 0.39
N ALA A 507 1.94 -19.46 -0.45
CA ALA A 507 1.19 -18.23 -0.26
C ALA A 507 0.42 -17.82 -1.52
N ALA A 508 -0.77 -17.20 -1.32
CA ALA A 508 -1.53 -16.54 -2.37
C ALA A 508 -1.82 -17.40 -3.62
N ASP A 509 -2.25 -18.62 -3.41
CA ASP A 509 -2.83 -19.53 -4.41
C ASP A 509 -4.27 -19.85 -3.99
N THR A 510 -5.26 -19.40 -4.78
CA THR A 510 -6.66 -19.46 -4.37
C THR A 510 -7.25 -20.86 -4.31
N SER A 511 -6.57 -21.86 -4.88
CA SER A 511 -6.99 -23.27 -4.82
C SER A 511 -6.29 -24.04 -3.70
N LEU A 512 -5.13 -23.59 -3.22
CA LEU A 512 -4.31 -24.29 -2.22
C LEU A 512 -4.34 -23.63 -0.85
N THR A 513 -4.55 -22.33 -0.78
CA THR A 513 -4.39 -21.55 0.45
C THR A 513 -5.71 -21.06 1.03
N PRO A 514 -5.80 -20.87 2.36
CA PRO A 514 -6.97 -20.29 2.98
C PRO A 514 -7.23 -18.84 2.51
N TYR A 515 -8.47 -18.39 2.65
CA TYR A 515 -8.86 -17.02 2.32
C TYR A 515 -8.05 -15.97 3.09
N ASN A 516 -7.67 -14.91 2.38
CA ASN A 516 -7.10 -13.69 2.93
C ASN A 516 -7.74 -12.48 2.22
N THR A 517 -8.05 -11.43 2.98
CA THR A 517 -8.68 -10.22 2.42
C THR A 517 -7.79 -9.51 1.39
N GLY A 518 -6.47 -9.67 1.47
CA GLY A 518 -5.48 -9.10 0.56
C GLY A 518 -4.39 -8.30 1.28
N THR A 519 -3.29 -8.02 0.56
CA THR A 519 -2.13 -7.28 1.06
C THR A 519 -2.30 -5.78 0.82
N PHE A 520 -2.99 -5.11 1.75
CA PHE A 520 -3.22 -3.67 1.75
C PHE A 520 -3.45 -3.15 3.17
N GLY A 521 -3.43 -1.82 3.35
CA GLY A 521 -3.66 -1.18 4.64
C GLY A 521 -2.67 -1.61 5.72
N SER A 522 -1.48 -2.08 5.34
CA SER A 522 -0.45 -2.62 6.24
C SER A 522 -0.99 -3.77 7.13
N SER A 523 -1.81 -4.67 6.56
CA SER A 523 -2.57 -5.65 7.35
C SER A 523 -1.83 -6.94 7.67
N GLN A 524 -0.85 -7.37 6.86
CA GLN A 524 -0.39 -8.76 6.89
C GLN A 524 0.28 -9.16 8.21
N THR A 525 1.18 -8.33 8.75
CA THR A 525 1.81 -8.65 10.05
C THR A 525 0.77 -8.84 11.15
N PHE A 526 -0.25 -7.98 11.21
CA PHE A 526 -1.26 -8.03 12.25
C PHE A 526 -2.31 -9.13 12.00
N ILE A 527 -2.89 -9.18 10.81
CA ILE A 527 -4.04 -10.06 10.54
C ILE A 527 -3.58 -11.47 10.19
N CYS A 528 -2.69 -11.62 9.19
CA CYS A 528 -2.19 -12.93 8.81
C CYS A 528 -1.26 -13.51 9.88
N GLY A 529 -0.38 -12.70 10.47
CA GLY A 529 0.49 -13.13 11.56
C GLY A 529 -0.27 -13.69 12.76
N ASN A 530 -1.42 -13.11 13.15
CA ASN A 530 -2.29 -13.69 14.17
C ASN A 530 -2.96 -14.99 13.73
N ALA A 531 -3.36 -15.11 12.45
CA ALA A 531 -3.90 -16.37 11.93
C ALA A 531 -2.86 -17.49 11.96
N VAL A 532 -1.60 -17.18 11.59
CA VAL A 532 -0.46 -18.11 11.69
C VAL A 532 -0.22 -18.54 13.14
N LYS A 533 -0.18 -17.59 14.07
CA LYS A 533 -0.03 -17.88 15.50
C LYS A 533 -1.13 -18.82 16.00
N LEU A 534 -2.39 -18.54 15.68
CA LEU A 534 -3.53 -19.38 16.05
C LEU A 534 -3.43 -20.79 15.44
N ALA A 535 -2.97 -20.91 14.19
CA ALA A 535 -2.76 -22.21 13.55
C ALA A 535 -1.66 -23.02 14.23
N CYS A 536 -0.56 -22.39 14.64
CA CYS A 536 0.51 -23.03 15.40
C CYS A 536 0.04 -23.45 16.81
N ASP A 537 -0.74 -22.62 17.49
CA ASP A 537 -1.30 -22.94 18.79
C ASP A 537 -2.30 -24.11 18.72
N ASP A 538 -3.10 -24.19 17.65
CA ASP A 538 -4.00 -25.33 17.38
C ASP A 538 -3.22 -26.61 17.08
N LEU A 539 -2.13 -26.51 16.29
CA LEU A 539 -1.24 -27.68 16.04
C LEU A 539 -0.64 -28.21 17.35
N LYS A 540 -0.06 -27.35 18.19
CA LYS A 540 0.51 -27.74 19.49
C LYS A 540 -0.53 -28.41 20.39
N LYS A 541 -1.74 -27.86 20.45
CA LYS A 541 -2.85 -28.45 21.20
C LYS A 541 -3.20 -29.85 20.71
N LYS A 542 -3.32 -30.05 19.40
CA LYS A 542 -3.59 -31.36 18.80
C LYS A 542 -2.44 -32.35 19.02
N MET A 543 -1.20 -31.87 18.99
CA MET A 543 -0.03 -32.72 19.35
C MET A 543 -0.10 -33.19 20.79
N VAL A 544 -0.47 -32.34 21.75
CA VAL A 544 -0.71 -32.74 23.14
C VAL A 544 -1.80 -33.82 23.24
N GLU A 545 -2.92 -33.65 22.51
CA GLU A 545 -4.02 -34.62 22.46
C GLU A 545 -3.56 -35.97 21.91
N GLN A 546 -2.78 -36.00 20.85
CA GLN A 546 -2.21 -37.22 20.28
C GLN A 546 -1.23 -37.89 21.22
N LEU A 547 -0.35 -37.15 21.87
CA LEU A 547 0.57 -37.70 22.86
C LEU A 547 -0.15 -38.33 24.06
N LYS A 548 -1.30 -37.76 24.50
CA LYS A 548 -2.15 -38.40 25.52
C LYS A 548 -2.73 -39.74 25.08
N VAL A 549 -3.05 -39.90 23.79
CA VAL A 549 -3.51 -41.19 23.25
C VAL A 549 -2.36 -42.22 23.21
N ILE A 550 -1.16 -41.75 22.85
CA ILE A 550 0.04 -42.64 22.78
C ILE A 550 0.49 -43.07 24.18
N TYR A 551 0.56 -42.11 25.10
CA TYR A 551 0.96 -42.33 26.50
C TYR A 551 -0.27 -42.42 27.40
N ASP A 552 -1.10 -43.43 27.16
CA ASP A 552 -2.37 -43.63 27.86
C ASP A 552 -2.18 -43.65 29.40
N GLY A 553 -3.07 -42.92 30.11
CA GLY A 553 -2.99 -42.76 31.57
C GLY A 553 -1.97 -41.71 32.06
N CYS A 554 -1.16 -41.09 31.17
CA CYS A 554 -0.20 -40.08 31.52
C CYS A 554 -0.79 -38.67 31.37
N THR A 555 -0.23 -37.71 32.11
CA THR A 555 -0.47 -36.29 31.90
C THR A 555 0.52 -35.72 30.87
N VAL A 556 0.02 -35.03 29.83
CA VAL A 556 0.85 -34.37 28.83
C VAL A 556 0.61 -32.87 28.87
N LYS A 557 1.69 -32.09 28.96
CA LYS A 557 1.68 -30.63 28.92
C LYS A 557 2.72 -30.10 27.95
N GLU A 558 2.36 -29.09 27.18
CA GLU A 558 3.30 -28.27 26.41
C GLU A 558 3.68 -27.04 27.23
N LYS A 559 4.98 -26.72 27.27
CA LYS A 559 5.53 -25.51 27.87
C LYS A 559 6.86 -25.18 27.22
N ASN A 560 7.04 -23.93 26.80
CA ASN A 560 8.28 -23.43 26.16
C ASN A 560 8.74 -24.34 24.99
N HIS A 561 7.81 -24.67 24.10
CA HIS A 561 8.00 -25.51 22.91
C HIS A 561 8.46 -26.94 23.19
N ARG A 562 8.32 -27.43 24.43
CA ARG A 562 8.61 -28.80 24.86
C ARG A 562 7.38 -29.47 25.39
N TYR A 563 7.33 -30.79 25.25
CA TYR A 563 6.23 -31.64 25.67
C TYR A 563 6.68 -32.49 26.85
N TYR A 564 6.02 -32.30 27.99
CA TYR A 564 6.29 -33.02 29.24
C TYR A 564 5.23 -34.07 29.46
N ILE A 565 5.65 -35.35 29.57
CA ILE A 565 4.81 -36.50 29.86
C ILE A 565 5.12 -36.92 31.27
N SER A 566 4.10 -37.07 32.13
CA SER A 566 4.23 -37.45 33.54
C SER A 566 3.10 -38.37 34.00
N GLY A 567 3.34 -39.17 35.05
CA GLY A 567 2.40 -40.16 35.57
C GLY A 567 2.72 -41.62 35.21
N GLY A 568 3.88 -41.81 34.61
CA GLY A 568 4.51 -43.10 34.28
C GLY A 568 6.02 -42.87 34.23
N GLU A 569 6.66 -43.16 33.10
CA GLU A 569 8.01 -42.69 32.82
C GLU A 569 7.97 -41.15 32.56
N GLU A 570 8.82 -40.40 33.28
CA GLU A 570 8.94 -38.96 33.11
C GLU A 570 9.75 -38.69 31.83
N LEU A 571 9.10 -38.05 30.81
CA LEU A 571 9.73 -37.77 29.53
C LEU A 571 9.59 -36.28 29.20
N GLU A 572 10.64 -35.74 28.59
CA GLU A 572 10.65 -34.41 27.97
C GLU A 572 11.02 -34.59 26.49
N LEU A 573 10.11 -34.14 25.61
CA LEU A 573 10.28 -34.25 24.16
C LEU A 573 10.41 -32.84 23.56
N SER A 574 11.33 -32.70 22.63
CA SER A 574 11.35 -31.52 21.73
C SER A 574 10.13 -31.56 20.81
N PHE A 575 9.88 -30.46 20.07
CA PHE A 575 8.85 -30.43 19.01
C PHE A 575 9.10 -31.57 18.01
N GLU A 576 10.34 -31.74 17.56
CA GLU A 576 10.75 -32.75 16.58
C GLU A 576 10.52 -34.19 17.12
N ASP A 577 10.94 -34.47 18.34
CA ASP A 577 10.75 -35.80 18.95
C ASP A 577 9.27 -36.12 19.14
N ALA A 578 8.48 -35.13 19.59
CA ALA A 578 7.04 -35.28 19.75
C ALA A 578 6.34 -35.49 18.39
N ALA A 579 6.73 -34.75 17.35
CA ALA A 579 6.22 -34.89 16.00
C ALA A 579 6.51 -36.29 15.44
N ARG A 580 7.78 -36.76 15.52
CA ARG A 580 8.18 -38.08 15.08
C ARG A 580 7.44 -39.18 15.85
N LYS A 581 7.29 -39.03 17.17
CA LYS A 581 6.54 -39.96 18.00
C LYS A 581 5.09 -40.07 17.54
N ILE A 582 4.42 -38.93 17.30
CA ILE A 582 3.02 -38.90 16.86
C ILE A 582 2.85 -39.55 15.47
N LEU A 583 3.74 -39.22 14.52
CA LEU A 583 3.59 -39.65 13.13
C LEU A 583 3.88 -41.16 12.94
N PHE A 584 4.77 -41.72 13.73
CA PHE A 584 5.24 -43.14 13.55
C PHE A 584 4.71 -44.08 14.62
N ASP A 585 3.96 -43.62 15.64
CA ASP A 585 3.31 -44.49 16.60
C ASP A 585 2.03 -45.10 16.00
N PRO A 586 1.78 -46.42 16.18
CA PRO A 586 0.54 -47.05 15.68
C PRO A 586 -0.76 -46.45 16.19
N LYS A 587 -0.73 -45.74 17.34
CA LYS A 587 -1.89 -45.02 17.91
C LYS A 587 -1.95 -43.55 17.46
N GLY A 588 -0.95 -43.08 16.76
CA GLY A 588 -0.83 -41.68 16.34
C GLY A 588 -1.68 -41.35 15.13
N SER A 589 -1.85 -40.07 14.86
CA SER A 589 -2.44 -39.56 13.63
C SER A 589 -1.72 -38.26 13.20
N VAL A 590 -1.97 -37.80 11.98
CA VAL A 590 -1.32 -36.57 11.48
C VAL A 590 -2.10 -35.33 11.98
N PRO A 591 -1.56 -34.55 12.92
CA PRO A 591 -2.21 -33.32 13.36
C PRO A 591 -2.03 -32.21 12.32
N ILE A 592 -3.10 -31.48 12.04
CA ILE A 592 -3.11 -30.28 11.19
C ILE A 592 -3.61 -29.11 12.02
N GLY A 593 -2.81 -28.07 12.15
CA GLY A 593 -3.20 -26.84 12.82
C GLY A 593 -3.93 -25.91 11.86
N ALA A 594 -5.03 -25.33 12.30
CA ALA A 594 -5.78 -24.34 11.53
C ALA A 594 -6.12 -23.13 12.40
N GLY A 595 -5.95 -21.94 11.83
CA GLY A 595 -6.24 -20.68 12.51
C GLY A 595 -6.94 -19.69 11.59
N THR A 596 -7.92 -18.99 12.13
CA THR A 596 -8.57 -17.87 11.46
C THR A 596 -8.55 -16.67 12.38
N TYR A 597 -8.25 -15.50 11.84
CA TYR A 597 -8.24 -14.26 12.59
C TYR A 597 -9.07 -13.19 11.88
N LYS A 598 -9.98 -12.58 12.62
CA LYS A 598 -10.75 -11.42 12.20
C LYS A 598 -10.35 -10.25 13.08
N ALA A 599 -9.98 -9.12 12.48
CA ALA A 599 -9.50 -7.96 13.21
C ALA A 599 -10.58 -7.41 14.16
N LEU A 600 -10.32 -7.40 15.47
CA LEU A 600 -11.14 -6.82 16.51
C LEU A 600 -10.58 -5.50 17.04
N ALA A 601 -9.31 -5.22 16.75
CA ALA A 601 -8.56 -4.02 17.09
C ALA A 601 -7.86 -3.50 15.82
N CYS A 602 -7.25 -2.35 15.91
CA CYS A 602 -6.40 -1.79 14.88
C CYS A 602 -5.19 -1.14 15.58
N PRO A 603 -4.14 -1.92 15.89
CA PRO A 603 -2.92 -1.37 16.46
C PRO A 603 -2.36 -0.27 15.58
N ASN A 604 -2.08 0.90 16.16
CA ASN A 604 -1.58 2.04 15.43
C ASN A 604 -0.06 2.13 15.57
N PRO A 605 0.71 1.93 14.51
CA PRO A 605 2.11 2.31 14.48
C PRO A 605 2.22 3.84 14.40
N PHE A 606 3.24 4.39 15.07
CA PHE A 606 3.56 5.81 15.07
C PHE A 606 4.96 6.05 14.50
N SER A 607 5.17 7.23 13.92
CA SER A 607 6.49 7.61 13.36
C SER A 607 6.79 9.06 13.62
N VAL A 608 8.07 9.31 13.88
CA VAL A 608 8.68 10.64 13.95
C VAL A 608 9.72 10.74 12.86
N CYS A 609 9.69 11.82 12.10
CA CYS A 609 10.64 12.10 11.05
C CYS A 609 11.24 13.49 11.23
N PHE A 610 12.58 13.57 11.24
CA PHE A 610 13.35 14.80 11.25
C PHE A 610 14.15 14.88 9.95
N VAL A 611 14.15 16.06 9.32
CA VAL A 611 14.91 16.32 8.08
C VAL A 611 15.80 17.55 8.26
N LYS A 612 17.09 17.42 7.92
CA LYS A 612 18.02 18.55 7.81
C LYS A 612 18.05 18.98 6.34
N ALA A 613 17.70 20.24 6.08
CA ALA A 613 17.77 20.83 4.76
C ALA A 613 18.65 22.09 4.74
N GLU A 614 19.23 22.35 3.59
CA GLU A 614 20.06 23.49 3.28
C GLU A 614 19.39 24.36 2.22
N TYR A 615 19.36 25.66 2.42
CA TYR A 615 18.89 26.64 1.47
C TYR A 615 20.02 27.58 1.05
N HIS A 616 20.27 27.63 -0.27
CA HIS A 616 21.22 28.53 -0.90
C HIS A 616 20.55 29.85 -1.27
N LYS A 617 20.80 30.90 -0.51
CA LYS A 617 20.11 32.20 -0.61
C LYS A 617 20.24 32.85 -1.98
N LYS A 618 21.43 32.82 -2.60
CA LYS A 618 21.70 33.44 -3.93
C LYS A 618 21.15 32.65 -5.11
N LEU A 619 21.05 31.33 -4.98
CA LEU A 619 20.63 30.44 -6.05
C LEU A 619 19.13 30.13 -6.01
N ASN A 620 18.45 30.49 -4.92
CA ASN A 620 17.11 30.03 -4.61
C ASN A 620 17.02 28.48 -4.76
N ALA A 621 17.99 27.79 -4.17
CA ALA A 621 18.14 26.34 -4.31
C ALA A 621 18.13 25.65 -2.96
N ILE A 622 17.68 24.38 -2.94
CA ILE A 622 17.64 23.57 -1.74
C ILE A 622 18.41 22.27 -1.93
N ARG A 623 18.92 21.74 -0.81
CA ARG A 623 19.57 20.43 -0.72
C ARG A 623 19.08 19.73 0.53
N LEU A 624 18.77 18.43 0.45
CA LEU A 624 18.52 17.60 1.62
C LEU A 624 19.83 17.01 2.11
N LEU A 625 20.08 17.07 3.41
CA LEU A 625 21.33 16.60 4.03
C LEU A 625 21.11 15.29 4.78
N ASP A 626 20.19 15.28 5.72
CA ASP A 626 19.92 14.15 6.60
C ASP A 626 18.40 13.91 6.72
N VAL A 627 18.01 12.64 6.80
CA VAL A 627 16.68 12.19 7.20
C VAL A 627 16.83 11.20 8.35
N ILE A 628 16.18 11.47 9.45
CA ILE A 628 16.06 10.57 10.59
C ILE A 628 14.58 10.14 10.65
N GLN A 629 14.32 8.83 10.62
CA GLN A 629 12.97 8.32 10.83
C GLN A 629 12.98 7.19 11.85
N VAL A 630 12.25 7.37 12.94
CA VAL A 630 12.07 6.35 13.97
C VAL A 630 10.60 5.98 14.07
N VAL A 631 10.35 4.67 14.12
CA VAL A 631 8.98 4.14 14.15
C VAL A 631 8.71 3.28 15.37
N ASP A 632 7.50 3.35 15.85
CA ASP A 632 6.92 2.41 16.79
C ASP A 632 6.16 1.33 16.02
N VAL A 633 6.76 0.16 15.92
CA VAL A 633 6.18 -1.04 15.26
C VAL A 633 5.83 -2.14 16.26
N GLY A 634 5.70 -1.78 17.55
CA GLY A 634 5.61 -2.80 18.60
C GLY A 634 6.88 -3.66 18.60
N THR A 635 6.72 -4.98 18.71
CA THR A 635 7.84 -5.90 18.51
C THR A 635 8.09 -6.11 17.02
N PRO A 636 9.20 -5.63 16.42
CA PRO A 636 9.49 -5.91 15.01
C PRO A 636 9.69 -7.41 14.79
N ILE A 637 8.96 -8.03 13.86
CA ILE A 637 9.18 -9.46 13.56
C ILE A 637 10.54 -9.65 12.90
N ASN A 638 10.84 -8.83 11.89
CA ASN A 638 12.12 -8.84 11.18
C ASN A 638 12.69 -7.43 11.07
N ARG A 639 13.78 -7.16 11.80
CA ARG A 639 14.40 -5.83 11.83
C ARG A 639 14.95 -5.39 10.48
N LEU A 640 15.45 -6.33 9.67
CA LEU A 640 16.02 -6.02 8.36
C LEU A 640 14.94 -5.54 7.38
N THR A 641 13.80 -6.26 7.31
CA THR A 641 12.71 -5.88 6.39
C THR A 641 12.00 -4.60 6.86
N VAL A 642 11.89 -4.36 8.18
CA VAL A 642 11.36 -3.08 8.70
C VAL A 642 12.26 -1.92 8.28
N ALA A 643 13.58 -2.03 8.46
CA ALA A 643 14.52 -0.99 8.01
C ALA A 643 14.40 -0.73 6.51
N GLY A 644 14.36 -1.78 5.68
CA GLY A 644 14.16 -1.64 4.23
C GLY A 644 12.82 -0.99 3.85
N GLN A 645 11.74 -1.22 4.63
CA GLN A 645 10.47 -0.52 4.41
C GLN A 645 10.58 0.99 4.71
N LEU A 646 11.34 1.38 5.73
CA LEU A 646 11.57 2.79 6.09
C LEU A 646 12.39 3.49 5.02
N GLU A 647 13.52 2.92 4.62
CA GLU A 647 14.40 3.48 3.59
C GLU A 647 13.65 3.65 2.26
N GLY A 648 12.91 2.63 1.81
CA GLY A 648 12.07 2.72 0.63
C GLY A 648 10.93 3.73 0.75
N GLY A 649 10.35 3.91 1.95
CA GLY A 649 9.33 4.92 2.23
C GLY A 649 9.90 6.34 2.21
N ILE A 650 11.11 6.54 2.74
CA ILE A 650 11.84 7.80 2.67
C ILE A 650 12.10 8.19 1.22
N ALA A 651 12.58 7.25 0.39
CA ALA A 651 12.83 7.51 -1.02
C ALA A 651 11.55 7.99 -1.76
N GLN A 652 10.42 7.33 -1.55
CA GLN A 652 9.14 7.79 -2.10
C GLN A 652 8.70 9.15 -1.54
N GLY A 653 8.91 9.41 -0.26
CA GLY A 653 8.60 10.70 0.37
C GLY A 653 9.47 11.84 -0.15
N VAL A 654 10.74 11.59 -0.41
CA VAL A 654 11.67 12.54 -1.06
C VAL A 654 11.19 12.84 -2.48
N GLY A 655 10.85 11.82 -3.26
CA GLY A 655 10.30 11.99 -4.60
C GLY A 655 9.03 12.83 -4.62
N TYR A 656 8.09 12.53 -3.72
CA TYR A 656 6.84 13.26 -3.56
C TYR A 656 7.07 14.73 -3.19
N ALA A 657 8.02 15.01 -2.31
CA ALA A 657 8.32 16.37 -1.91
C ALA A 657 9.03 17.17 -3.02
N LEU A 658 9.98 16.56 -3.72
CA LEU A 658 10.91 17.30 -4.58
C LEU A 658 10.53 17.35 -6.05
N TYR A 659 10.03 16.24 -6.64
CA TYR A 659 10.02 16.08 -8.10
C TYR A 659 8.75 15.52 -8.70
N GLU A 660 8.14 14.50 -8.04
CA GLU A 660 7.21 13.60 -8.69
C GLU A 660 5.84 14.22 -8.94
N ARG A 661 5.43 14.24 -10.20
CA ARG A 661 4.09 14.61 -10.64
C ARG A 661 3.79 14.04 -12.03
N MET A 662 2.54 13.74 -12.29
CA MET A 662 2.06 13.47 -13.64
C MET A 662 1.83 14.80 -14.37
N GLU A 663 2.59 15.05 -15.41
CA GLU A 663 2.47 16.27 -16.22
C GLU A 663 1.52 16.07 -17.40
N ILE A 664 0.64 17.04 -17.62
CA ILE A 664 -0.27 17.09 -18.76
C ILE A 664 0.10 18.29 -19.64
N ASN A 665 0.22 18.08 -20.93
CA ASN A 665 0.42 19.16 -21.88
C ASN A 665 -0.83 20.06 -21.91
N PRO A 666 -0.71 21.36 -21.64
CA PRO A 666 -1.89 22.24 -21.50
C PRO A 666 -2.63 22.49 -22.85
N ARG A 667 -1.95 22.26 -23.98
CA ARG A 667 -2.54 22.42 -25.32
C ARG A 667 -3.14 21.14 -25.87
N SER A 668 -2.36 20.05 -25.88
CA SER A 668 -2.82 18.76 -26.42
C SER A 668 -3.68 17.97 -25.46
N ARG A 669 -3.68 18.33 -24.15
CA ARG A 669 -4.39 17.60 -23.07
C ARG A 669 -3.92 16.15 -22.92
N ARG A 670 -2.75 15.79 -23.45
CA ARG A 670 -2.11 14.48 -23.30
C ARG A 670 -1.12 14.51 -22.13
N THR A 671 -0.97 13.38 -21.44
CA THR A 671 0.09 13.26 -20.43
C THR A 671 1.47 13.28 -21.11
N LEU A 672 2.42 13.96 -20.45
CA LEU A 672 3.83 14.00 -20.83
C LEU A 672 4.64 12.94 -20.06
N SER A 673 4.11 12.47 -18.94
CA SER A 673 4.77 11.49 -18.06
C SER A 673 4.43 10.08 -18.51
N THR A 674 5.20 9.55 -19.46
CA THR A 674 4.99 8.22 -20.10
C THR A 674 6.11 7.23 -19.81
N ASP A 675 7.23 7.72 -19.24
CA ASP A 675 8.43 6.94 -18.96
C ASP A 675 9.32 7.62 -17.92
N PHE A 676 10.42 7.00 -17.51
CA PHE A 676 11.35 7.55 -16.54
C PHE A 676 12.29 8.66 -17.05
N LEU A 677 12.22 9.02 -18.34
CA LEU A 677 12.88 10.22 -18.85
C LEU A 677 12.02 11.48 -18.58
N HIS A 678 10.71 11.33 -18.67
CA HIS A 678 9.73 12.41 -18.51
C HIS A 678 9.08 12.44 -17.12
N TYR A 679 9.22 11.39 -16.34
CA TYR A 679 8.77 11.32 -14.94
C TYR A 679 9.98 11.11 -14.03
N ARG A 680 10.37 12.18 -13.36
CA ARG A 680 11.58 12.16 -12.51
C ARG A 680 11.31 11.54 -11.16
N ILE A 681 12.02 10.45 -10.85
CA ILE A 681 12.12 9.86 -9.51
C ILE A 681 13.45 10.22 -8.86
N PRO A 682 13.59 10.17 -7.53
CA PRO A 682 14.87 10.39 -6.86
C PRO A 682 15.93 9.41 -7.34
N GLN A 683 17.09 9.93 -7.67
CA GLN A 683 18.28 9.15 -7.97
C GLN A 683 19.18 9.04 -6.73
N MET A 684 20.20 8.20 -6.79
CA MET A 684 21.14 8.03 -5.67
C MET A 684 21.79 9.34 -5.21
N GLY A 685 22.02 10.28 -6.13
CA GLY A 685 22.56 11.61 -5.84
C GLY A 685 21.59 12.58 -5.17
N ASP A 686 20.28 12.30 -5.26
CA ASP A 686 19.24 13.13 -4.65
C ASP A 686 18.95 12.69 -3.19
N MET A 687 19.37 11.48 -2.81
CA MET A 687 19.04 10.90 -1.51
C MET A 687 19.94 11.45 -0.40
N PRO A 688 19.35 12.01 0.69
CA PRO A 688 20.09 12.42 1.87
C PRO A 688 20.70 11.24 2.64
N ARG A 689 21.58 11.51 3.60
CA ARG A 689 21.97 10.49 4.57
C ARG A 689 20.75 10.07 5.37
N THR A 690 20.53 8.78 5.45
CA THR A 690 19.29 8.23 6.03
C THR A 690 19.60 7.42 7.28
N TYR A 691 18.92 7.76 8.38
CA TYR A 691 19.01 7.10 9.68
C TYR A 691 17.64 6.56 10.04
N VAL A 692 17.52 5.24 10.10
CA VAL A 692 16.28 4.57 10.47
C VAL A 692 16.46 3.76 11.74
N ASP A 693 15.47 3.83 12.63
CA ASP A 693 15.45 3.03 13.84
C ASP A 693 14.00 2.67 14.23
N MET A 694 13.84 1.75 15.18
CA MET A 694 12.56 1.26 15.61
C MET A 694 12.53 1.07 17.14
N VAL A 695 11.43 1.48 17.76
CA VAL A 695 11.14 1.29 19.18
C VAL A 695 10.12 0.17 19.36
N ASN A 696 10.16 -0.47 20.52
CA ASN A 696 9.30 -1.60 20.86
C ASN A 696 8.31 -1.21 21.97
N SER A 697 7.05 -0.94 21.59
CA SER A 697 5.97 -0.63 22.53
C SER A 697 5.16 -1.88 22.95
N HIS A 698 5.41 -3.04 22.33
CA HIS A 698 4.73 -4.32 22.57
C HIS A 698 3.20 -4.20 22.60
N ASP A 699 2.55 -4.27 21.43
CA ASP A 699 1.10 -4.14 21.35
C ASP A 699 0.38 -5.41 21.80
N PRO A 700 -0.64 -5.31 22.69
CA PRO A 700 -1.32 -6.48 23.26
C PRO A 700 -2.12 -7.31 22.23
N TYR A 701 -2.45 -6.76 21.06
CA TYR A 701 -3.24 -7.44 20.04
C TYR A 701 -2.40 -8.01 18.88
N GLY A 702 -1.16 -7.54 18.73
CA GLY A 702 -0.28 -8.00 17.66
C GLY A 702 0.35 -9.37 17.91
N PRO A 703 0.66 -10.16 16.87
CA PRO A 703 1.41 -11.39 17.03
C PRO A 703 2.78 -11.06 17.64
N HIS A 704 3.12 -11.66 18.78
CA HIS A 704 4.33 -11.35 19.55
C HIS A 704 4.50 -9.85 19.89
N GLY A 705 3.41 -9.09 19.93
CA GLY A 705 3.42 -7.66 20.21
C GLY A 705 3.71 -6.75 19.00
N ALA A 706 3.66 -7.27 17.78
CA ALA A 706 3.99 -6.53 16.57
C ALA A 706 2.88 -5.60 16.09
N LYS A 707 3.27 -4.47 15.51
CA LYS A 707 2.45 -3.61 14.64
C LYS A 707 3.03 -3.61 13.23
N SER A 708 2.28 -3.12 12.28
CA SER A 708 2.71 -3.05 10.87
C SER A 708 3.40 -1.72 10.55
N VAL A 709 4.19 -1.65 9.46
CA VAL A 709 4.96 -0.45 9.09
C VAL A 709 4.77 -0.04 7.63
N GLY A 710 4.24 -0.95 6.78
CA GLY A 710 4.32 -0.84 5.33
C GLY A 710 3.98 0.52 4.72
N GLU A 711 2.92 1.18 5.17
CA GLU A 711 2.48 2.47 4.64
C GLU A 711 2.99 3.67 5.43
N LEU A 712 3.16 3.52 6.75
CA LEU A 712 3.60 4.59 7.64
C LEU A 712 4.93 5.22 7.21
N ALA A 713 5.83 4.41 6.64
CA ALA A 713 7.17 4.79 6.26
C ALA A 713 7.26 6.03 5.34
N THR A 714 6.27 6.26 4.46
CA THR A 714 6.28 7.41 3.53
C THR A 714 5.52 8.63 4.06
N VAL A 715 4.66 8.46 5.07
CA VAL A 715 3.70 9.50 5.48
C VAL A 715 4.35 10.78 6.03
N PRO A 716 5.36 10.72 6.96
CA PRO A 716 5.88 11.93 7.60
C PRO A 716 6.98 12.64 6.80
N VAL A 717 7.48 12.04 5.71
CA VAL A 717 8.71 12.50 5.05
C VAL A 717 8.53 13.84 4.35
N ALA A 718 7.51 13.96 3.48
CA ALA A 718 7.29 15.19 2.73
C ALA A 718 7.01 16.41 3.63
N PRO A 719 6.14 16.37 4.64
CA PRO A 719 5.95 17.50 5.53
C PRO A 719 7.19 17.84 6.37
N ALA A 720 8.01 16.86 6.79
CA ALA A 720 9.28 17.12 7.47
C ALA A 720 10.28 17.87 6.55
N ILE A 721 10.37 17.47 5.27
CA ILE A 721 11.16 18.17 4.25
C ILE A 721 10.68 19.61 4.10
N VAL A 722 9.36 19.81 3.92
CA VAL A 722 8.80 21.15 3.71
C VAL A 722 9.00 22.03 4.95
N ASN A 723 8.84 21.51 6.16
CA ASN A 723 9.11 22.26 7.38
C ASN A 723 10.60 22.66 7.50
N ALA A 724 11.54 21.79 7.10
CA ALA A 724 12.97 22.11 7.06
C ALA A 724 13.26 23.22 6.04
N VAL A 725 12.75 23.09 4.82
CA VAL A 725 12.94 24.07 3.74
C VAL A 725 12.31 25.41 4.10
N ARG A 726 11.09 25.42 4.66
CA ARG A 726 10.40 26.62 5.12
C ARG A 726 11.21 27.37 6.19
N ARG A 727 11.74 26.66 7.18
CA ARG A 727 12.59 27.25 8.23
C ARG A 727 13.91 27.78 7.71
N ALA A 728 14.53 27.06 6.76
CA ALA A 728 15.78 27.49 6.14
C ALA A 728 15.60 28.68 5.20
N SER A 729 14.55 28.68 4.36
CA SER A 729 14.33 29.71 3.35
C SER A 729 13.52 30.92 3.83
N GLY A 730 12.66 30.74 4.84
CA GLY A 730 11.66 31.75 5.24
C GLY A 730 10.48 31.86 4.27
N ILE A 731 10.39 30.97 3.26
CA ILE A 731 9.35 31.00 2.23
C ILE A 731 8.22 30.06 2.63
N GLU A 732 6.98 30.53 2.60
CA GLU A 732 5.81 29.70 2.85
C GLU A 732 5.53 28.76 1.68
N ILE A 733 5.21 27.50 2.02
CA ILE A 733 5.05 26.40 1.07
C ILE A 733 3.75 25.68 1.39
N ASN A 734 2.86 25.63 0.42
CA ASN A 734 1.56 24.98 0.52
C ASN A 734 1.24 24.06 -0.66
N SER A 735 2.21 23.83 -1.54
CA SER A 735 2.08 22.94 -2.69
C SER A 735 3.33 22.11 -2.96
N LEU A 736 3.16 20.94 -3.56
CA LEU A 736 4.21 20.07 -4.04
C LEU A 736 4.14 19.95 -5.57
N PRO A 737 5.23 19.60 -6.26
CA PRO A 737 6.58 19.38 -5.75
C PRO A 737 7.37 20.69 -5.55
N LEU A 738 8.45 20.61 -4.76
CA LEU A 738 9.29 21.78 -4.43
C LEU A 738 10.11 22.31 -5.62
N CYS A 739 10.39 21.48 -6.63
CA CYS A 739 11.10 21.90 -7.85
C CYS A 739 10.38 23.01 -8.65
N ASP A 740 9.11 23.29 -8.35
CA ASP A 740 8.38 24.43 -8.93
C ASP A 740 8.80 25.76 -8.31
N LYS A 741 9.34 25.76 -7.10
CA LYS A 741 9.72 26.98 -6.34
C LYS A 741 11.23 27.10 -6.17
N PHE A 742 11.96 26.00 -6.15
CA PHE A 742 13.38 25.96 -5.83
C PHE A 742 14.14 25.12 -6.86
N ALA A 743 15.38 25.51 -7.15
CA ALA A 743 16.34 24.61 -7.78
C ALA A 743 16.74 23.52 -6.76
N ILE A 744 16.76 22.27 -7.21
CA ILE A 744 17.13 21.14 -6.35
C ILE A 744 18.59 20.77 -6.62
N LEU A 745 19.42 20.88 -5.61
CA LEU A 745 20.84 20.51 -5.67
C LEU A 745 21.01 19.04 -5.23
N PRO A 746 21.91 18.29 -5.87
CA PRO A 746 22.22 16.95 -5.44
C PRO A 746 22.85 16.96 -4.03
N THR A 747 22.63 15.90 -3.29
CA THR A 747 23.29 15.71 -1.98
C THR A 747 24.77 15.39 -2.23
N GLU A 748 25.67 16.22 -1.70
CA GLU A 748 27.10 15.91 -1.74
C GLU A 748 27.36 14.72 -0.82
N ARG A 749 27.68 13.58 -1.41
CA ARG A 749 28.25 12.48 -0.63
C ARG A 749 29.65 12.91 -0.21
N GLY A 750 29.81 13.32 1.04
CA GLY A 750 31.15 13.36 1.64
C GLY A 750 31.80 12.02 1.34
N ASN A 751 33.04 12.04 0.86
CA ASN A 751 33.83 10.85 0.58
C ASN A 751 33.62 9.85 1.73
N VAL A 752 32.86 8.81 1.50
CA VAL A 752 32.81 7.65 2.38
C VAL A 752 34.22 7.05 2.31
N LYS A 753 35.03 7.40 3.31
CA LYS A 753 36.33 6.75 3.53
C LYS A 753 36.11 5.35 4.11
#